data_bc29b93d6df8f5ac8b33cd5a9fe6e5a3
#
_entry.id   bc29b93d6df8f5ac8b33cd5a9fe6e5a3
#
_cell.length_a   1.000
_cell.length_b   1.000
_cell.length_c   1.000
_cell.angle_alpha   90.00
_cell.angle_beta   90.00
_cell.angle_gamma   90.00
#
_symmetry.space_group_name_H-M   'P 1'
#
loop_
_entity.id
_entity.type
_entity.pdbx_description
1 polymer ?
#
loop_
_entity_poly.entity_id
_entity_poly.type
_entity_poly.pdbx_seq_one_letter_code
_entity_poly.pdbx_strand_id
1 'polypeptide(L)'
;MTSRISYSKLSRENRKRMLGMTIITVLTFFIKAVFLVMGVNECSSHTEVLRLFQPNMGMASVVIVLAACSAAVSLYYLHSRKQTDFYESLPIKRATLFRLVVQNSLFIFLIPLVIEEAIEFVIAQQQISGGGWEIVSSSLWYLLIFAATWLTMALAMIMTGNIIVGILGFGVFASYFPIVIYNIFPIYAGSFFATYSGNTADNVYNNITNYLSPVWVGLRGMADINSGREMQIKYMMILLLWIVGLYVLCRTLYNRRPAESAGRAMAFTKANTVIKVLLVIPSALYSGIIFYSLGNARFIFWLIFGVVFGVFVIHALIECIYEFDVRAIFCHKKQLIVIMVGSLFIMASFSADLFGYDRYIPKASRVDSIEIKPLGVNSYGYWGKGEGQSGLNGEEKQLALSVIKESVEVKNSAETSSSGYYEKNSKFLFFSSVSKKEVMRDDIEISTTFCMKNGNRKVRNYILRSQKAKELYNKLYATREFKKNIYSLYTRDYNDIKEITWSGIETEYLNLTKEEKKQFLDTYLSELDSLSYTDVQKTVPVGNIDISIGGTMGSENATQDTYYIYPSFKKTLAFLAQKGCAVNQTIDNLDISSIGVEGYDGSTGENIRYGITDKKRINKLKKKLVLQQMENVPGITVINGNMEIQVNYKNKNGGNSIYCYSICTDDELQQLLKE
;
A
#
# COMPACT_ATOMS: atom_id res chain seq x y z
N MET A 1 1.43 41.10 -50.92
CA MET A 1 0.93 39.71 -51.09
C MET A 1 1.32 38.88 -49.90
N THR A 2 0.48 38.82 -48.90
CA THR A 2 0.72 37.94 -47.73
C THR A 2 0.38 36.50 -48.15
N SER A 3 1.40 35.69 -48.43
CA SER A 3 1.20 34.25 -48.67
C SER A 3 0.59 33.63 -47.43
N ARG A 4 -0.71 33.38 -47.41
CA ARG A 4 -1.35 32.58 -46.36
C ARG A 4 -0.72 31.20 -46.42
N ILE A 5 0.23 30.92 -45.54
CA ILE A 5 0.72 29.57 -45.36
C ILE A 5 -0.48 28.73 -44.99
N SER A 6 -0.81 27.76 -45.87
CA SER A 6 -1.96 26.91 -45.66
C SER A 6 -1.73 26.06 -44.41
N TYR A 7 -2.70 26.02 -43.51
CA TYR A 7 -2.69 25.19 -42.29
C TYR A 7 -2.30 23.75 -42.61
N SER A 8 -2.75 23.22 -43.75
CA SER A 8 -2.46 21.88 -44.21
C SER A 8 -0.97 21.65 -44.53
N LYS A 9 -0.29 22.65 -45.12
CA LYS A 9 1.15 22.57 -45.41
C LYS A 9 1.97 22.54 -44.12
N LEU A 10 1.64 23.38 -43.15
CA LEU A 10 2.32 23.44 -41.88
C LEU A 10 2.08 22.15 -41.05
N SER A 11 0.86 21.63 -41.06
CA SER A 11 0.53 20.34 -40.43
C SER A 11 1.32 19.19 -41.05
N ARG A 12 1.46 19.16 -42.38
CA ARG A 12 2.25 18.17 -43.08
C ARG A 12 3.74 18.22 -42.69
N GLU A 13 4.34 19.40 -42.63
CA GLU A 13 5.72 19.59 -42.22
C GLU A 13 5.96 19.19 -40.73
N ASN A 14 5.02 19.54 -39.87
CA ASN A 14 5.10 19.08 -38.47
C ASN A 14 5.04 17.57 -38.36
N ARG A 15 4.15 16.88 -39.12
CA ARG A 15 4.09 15.41 -39.14
C ARG A 15 5.36 14.76 -39.68
N LYS A 16 6.01 15.34 -40.70
CA LYS A 16 7.29 14.85 -41.18
C LYS A 16 8.39 14.87 -40.11
N ARG A 17 8.40 15.93 -39.30
CA ARG A 17 9.35 16.01 -38.15
C ARG A 17 9.07 14.96 -37.07
N MET A 18 7.83 14.53 -36.95
CA MET A 18 7.40 13.51 -36.00
C MET A 18 7.42 12.09 -36.58
N LEU A 19 8.03 11.87 -37.78
CA LEU A 19 8.03 10.57 -38.45
C LEU A 19 8.62 9.47 -37.57
N GLY A 20 9.69 9.73 -36.84
CA GLY A 20 10.29 8.78 -35.91
C GLY A 20 9.29 8.36 -34.80
N MET A 21 8.57 9.31 -34.23
CA MET A 21 7.52 9.01 -33.24
C MET A 21 6.36 8.22 -33.86
N THR A 22 6.00 8.51 -35.11
CA THR A 22 4.98 7.75 -35.83
C THR A 22 5.40 6.28 -35.98
N ILE A 23 6.63 6.03 -36.41
CA ILE A 23 7.17 4.68 -36.58
C ILE A 23 7.16 3.93 -35.25
N ILE A 24 7.67 4.56 -34.18
CA ILE A 24 7.72 3.94 -32.84
C ILE A 24 6.30 3.60 -32.36
N THR A 25 5.34 4.52 -32.55
CA THR A 25 3.94 4.29 -32.12
C THR A 25 3.31 3.13 -32.89
N VAL A 26 3.49 3.08 -34.22
CA VAL A 26 3.00 1.98 -35.06
C VAL A 26 3.61 0.65 -34.62
N LEU A 27 4.94 0.60 -34.40
CA LEU A 27 5.61 -0.60 -33.93
C LEU A 27 5.10 -1.07 -32.57
N THR A 28 4.83 -0.13 -31.64
CA THR A 28 4.31 -0.46 -30.31
C THR A 28 2.95 -1.16 -30.40
N PHE A 29 2.01 -0.62 -31.18
CA PHE A 29 0.70 -1.24 -31.34
C PHE A 29 0.75 -2.54 -32.17
N PHE A 30 1.64 -2.62 -33.14
CA PHE A 30 1.89 -3.87 -33.87
C PHE A 30 2.40 -4.98 -32.93
N ILE A 31 3.37 -4.67 -32.08
CA ILE A 31 3.90 -5.62 -31.07
C ILE A 31 2.79 -6.04 -30.11
N LYS A 32 1.95 -5.10 -29.63
CA LYS A 32 0.80 -5.42 -28.76
C LYS A 32 -0.15 -6.40 -29.45
N ALA A 33 -0.50 -6.15 -30.72
CA ALA A 33 -1.37 -7.05 -31.49
C ALA A 33 -0.76 -8.46 -31.63
N VAL A 34 0.56 -8.58 -31.87
CA VAL A 34 1.25 -9.88 -31.95
C VAL A 34 1.17 -10.61 -30.60
N PHE A 35 1.47 -9.94 -29.47
CA PHE A 35 1.37 -10.55 -28.15
C PHE A 35 -0.07 -10.96 -27.80
N LEU A 36 -1.06 -10.21 -28.24
CA LEU A 36 -2.47 -10.57 -28.05
C LEU A 36 -2.79 -11.87 -28.79
N VAL A 37 -2.42 -11.99 -30.07
CA VAL A 37 -2.66 -13.21 -30.85
C VAL A 37 -1.97 -14.42 -30.21
N MET A 38 -0.74 -14.26 -29.75
CA MET A 38 -0.01 -15.33 -29.05
C MET A 38 -0.73 -15.71 -27.74
N GLY A 39 -1.09 -14.73 -26.92
CA GLY A 39 -1.78 -14.97 -25.64
C GLY A 39 -3.13 -15.65 -25.80
N VAL A 40 -3.93 -15.24 -26.80
CA VAL A 40 -5.24 -15.88 -27.08
C VAL A 40 -5.10 -17.36 -27.43
N ASN A 41 -4.01 -17.73 -28.15
CA ASN A 41 -3.76 -19.13 -28.50
C ASN A 41 -3.29 -19.99 -27.31
N GLU A 42 -2.77 -19.39 -26.25
CA GLU A 42 -2.30 -20.08 -25.04
C GLU A 42 -3.39 -20.21 -23.97
N CYS A 43 -4.44 -19.38 -24.02
CA CYS A 43 -5.52 -19.40 -23.04
C CYS A 43 -6.42 -20.64 -23.18
N SER A 44 -6.74 -21.26 -22.05
CA SER A 44 -7.61 -22.46 -21.98
C SER A 44 -9.06 -22.12 -21.58
N SER A 45 -9.31 -20.94 -21.05
CA SER A 45 -10.63 -20.52 -20.57
C SER A 45 -11.12 -19.20 -21.16
N HIS A 46 -12.44 -19.06 -21.32
CA HIS A 46 -13.10 -17.84 -21.80
C HIS A 46 -12.77 -16.61 -20.91
N THR A 47 -12.63 -16.81 -19.61
CA THR A 47 -12.32 -15.74 -18.66
C THR A 47 -10.87 -15.24 -18.79
N GLU A 48 -9.93 -16.13 -19.11
CA GLU A 48 -8.54 -15.76 -19.38
C GLU A 48 -8.43 -14.91 -20.65
N VAL A 49 -9.11 -15.34 -21.71
CA VAL A 49 -9.14 -14.60 -22.97
C VAL A 49 -9.73 -13.19 -22.76
N LEU A 50 -10.83 -13.04 -22.00
CA LEU A 50 -11.38 -11.72 -21.68
C LEU A 50 -10.41 -10.80 -20.95
N ARG A 51 -9.56 -11.34 -20.07
CA ARG A 51 -8.54 -10.57 -19.35
C ARG A 51 -7.48 -9.97 -20.28
N LEU A 52 -7.18 -10.62 -21.40
CA LEU A 52 -6.20 -10.10 -22.38
C LEU A 52 -6.69 -8.81 -23.06
N PHE A 53 -7.99 -8.62 -23.19
CA PHE A 53 -8.60 -7.42 -23.78
C PHE A 53 -8.76 -6.27 -22.78
N GLN A 54 -8.57 -6.53 -21.47
CA GLN A 54 -8.64 -5.50 -20.45
C GLN A 54 -7.42 -4.57 -20.49
N PRO A 55 -7.55 -3.30 -20.02
CA PRO A 55 -6.42 -2.39 -19.94
C PRO A 55 -5.28 -2.98 -19.09
N ASN A 56 -4.07 -2.94 -19.61
CA ASN A 56 -2.88 -3.50 -18.99
C ASN A 56 -1.94 -2.41 -18.50
N MET A 57 -1.45 -2.52 -17.24
CA MET A 57 -0.51 -1.55 -16.64
C MET A 57 0.82 -1.47 -17.38
N GLY A 58 1.31 -2.57 -17.94
CA GLY A 58 2.53 -2.58 -18.75
C GLY A 58 2.37 -1.70 -19.99
N MET A 59 1.27 -1.89 -20.73
CA MET A 59 0.97 -1.07 -21.90
C MET A 59 0.73 0.39 -21.53
N ALA A 60 0.05 0.67 -20.41
CA ALA A 60 -0.12 2.03 -19.92
C ALA A 60 1.21 2.74 -19.67
N SER A 61 2.20 2.03 -19.11
CA SER A 61 3.54 2.57 -18.88
C SER A 61 4.23 2.93 -20.20
N VAL A 62 4.10 2.08 -21.22
CA VAL A 62 4.60 2.36 -22.56
C VAL A 62 3.91 3.58 -23.18
N VAL A 63 2.58 3.69 -23.03
CA VAL A 63 1.80 4.84 -23.51
C VAL A 63 2.24 6.14 -22.83
N ILE A 64 2.54 6.11 -21.53
CA ILE A 64 3.07 7.27 -20.79
C ILE A 64 4.41 7.72 -21.39
N VAL A 65 5.33 6.80 -21.64
CA VAL A 65 6.62 7.12 -22.26
C VAL A 65 6.43 7.68 -23.68
N LEU A 66 5.59 7.03 -24.50
CA LEU A 66 5.27 7.51 -25.85
C LEU A 66 4.67 8.92 -25.83
N ALA A 67 3.74 9.19 -24.92
CA ALA A 67 3.11 10.51 -24.80
C ALA A 67 4.12 11.59 -24.40
N ALA A 68 4.97 11.30 -23.39
CA ALA A 68 6.01 12.21 -22.95
C ALA A 68 7.04 12.50 -24.06
N CYS A 69 7.53 11.46 -24.73
CA CYS A 69 8.44 11.61 -25.88
C CYS A 69 7.80 12.37 -27.05
N SER A 70 6.53 12.06 -27.38
CA SER A 70 5.79 12.78 -28.43
C SER A 70 5.64 14.26 -28.12
N ALA A 71 5.31 14.62 -26.87
CA ALA A 71 5.22 16.02 -26.44
C ALA A 71 6.59 16.72 -26.48
N ALA A 72 7.64 16.05 -26.00
CA ALA A 72 9.01 16.57 -26.02
C ALA A 72 9.48 16.87 -27.43
N VAL A 73 9.31 15.92 -28.36
CA VAL A 73 9.71 16.08 -29.77
C VAL A 73 8.90 17.17 -30.46
N SER A 74 7.58 17.20 -30.26
CA SER A 74 6.69 18.14 -30.91
C SER A 74 6.91 19.59 -30.45
N LEU A 75 7.30 19.80 -29.18
CA LEU A 75 7.53 21.11 -28.58
C LEU A 75 9.03 21.45 -28.44
N TYR A 76 9.93 20.61 -28.98
CA TYR A 76 11.39 20.84 -28.90
C TYR A 76 11.82 22.21 -29.41
N TYR A 77 11.14 22.72 -30.44
CA TYR A 77 11.46 24.05 -31.03
C TYR A 77 11.40 25.19 -30.01
N LEU A 78 10.63 25.05 -28.91
CA LEU A 78 10.55 26.03 -27.83
C LEU A 78 11.87 26.19 -27.05
N HIS A 79 12.78 25.20 -27.14
CA HIS A 79 14.05 25.15 -26.41
C HIS A 79 15.26 25.51 -27.26
N SER A 80 15.05 25.75 -28.57
CA SER A 80 16.10 26.16 -29.51
C SER A 80 15.82 27.56 -30.02
N ARG A 81 16.71 28.53 -29.73
CA ARG A 81 16.54 29.93 -30.16
C ARG A 81 16.29 30.04 -31.66
N LYS A 82 17.10 29.38 -32.49
CA LYS A 82 16.95 29.39 -33.95
C LYS A 82 15.57 28.90 -34.42
N GLN A 83 15.05 27.87 -33.79
CA GLN A 83 13.74 27.32 -34.15
C GLN A 83 12.59 28.19 -33.62
N THR A 84 12.70 28.67 -32.38
CA THR A 84 11.71 29.60 -31.82
C THR A 84 11.53 30.84 -32.71
N ASP A 85 12.65 31.48 -33.08
CA ASP A 85 12.61 32.69 -33.96
C ASP A 85 11.96 32.39 -35.30
N PHE A 86 12.25 31.22 -35.88
CA PHE A 86 11.61 30.79 -37.13
C PHE A 86 10.10 30.59 -36.96
N TYR A 87 9.64 29.88 -35.94
CA TYR A 87 8.22 29.61 -35.75
C TYR A 87 7.43 30.86 -35.36
N GLU A 88 8.05 31.80 -34.62
CA GLU A 88 7.43 33.05 -34.22
C GLU A 88 7.40 34.10 -35.34
N SER A 89 8.27 33.99 -36.34
CA SER A 89 8.22 34.83 -37.55
C SER A 89 7.10 34.44 -38.54
N LEU A 90 6.47 33.27 -38.34
CA LEU A 90 5.40 32.83 -39.23
C LEU A 90 4.13 33.66 -39.01
N PRO A 91 3.38 34.05 -40.08
CA PRO A 91 2.18 34.85 -39.98
C PRO A 91 0.98 34.01 -39.47
N ILE A 92 1.14 33.35 -38.32
CA ILE A 92 0.15 32.44 -37.72
C ILE A 92 0.02 32.78 -36.24
N LYS A 93 -1.23 32.77 -35.74
CA LYS A 93 -1.48 32.98 -34.30
C LYS A 93 -0.87 31.84 -33.48
N ARG A 94 -0.15 32.14 -32.38
CA ARG A 94 0.43 31.15 -31.46
C ARG A 94 -0.59 30.08 -31.02
N ALA A 95 -1.83 30.50 -30.71
CA ALA A 95 -2.88 29.54 -30.33
C ALA A 95 -3.23 28.54 -31.46
N THR A 96 -3.11 28.95 -32.74
CA THR A 96 -3.33 28.06 -33.88
C THR A 96 -2.18 27.07 -34.04
N LEU A 97 -0.94 27.51 -33.83
CA LEU A 97 0.24 26.67 -33.85
C LEU A 97 0.17 25.62 -32.76
N PHE A 98 -0.17 26.00 -31.52
CA PHE A 98 -0.34 25.05 -30.41
C PHE A 98 -1.41 23.99 -30.71
N ARG A 99 -2.60 24.44 -31.22
CA ARG A 99 -3.67 23.52 -31.64
C ARG A 99 -3.18 22.51 -32.67
N LEU A 100 -2.43 22.97 -33.67
CA LEU A 100 -1.88 22.13 -34.75
C LEU A 100 -0.95 21.04 -34.16
N VAL A 101 -0.07 21.43 -33.25
CA VAL A 101 0.87 20.50 -32.59
C VAL A 101 0.10 19.44 -31.80
N VAL A 102 -0.90 19.83 -31.00
CA VAL A 102 -1.76 18.91 -30.23
C VAL A 102 -2.48 17.94 -31.17
N GLN A 103 -3.13 18.48 -32.23
CA GLN A 103 -3.87 17.64 -33.17
C GLN A 103 -3.00 16.63 -33.88
N ASN A 104 -1.81 17.04 -34.35
CA ASN A 104 -0.90 16.11 -35.04
C ASN A 104 -0.41 15.00 -34.10
N SER A 105 -0.08 15.33 -32.86
CA SER A 105 0.35 14.34 -31.87
C SER A 105 -0.76 13.34 -31.51
N LEU A 106 -2.01 13.82 -31.39
CA LEU A 106 -3.17 12.96 -31.20
C LEU A 106 -3.43 12.07 -32.40
N PHE A 107 -3.34 12.57 -33.62
CA PHE A 107 -3.53 11.73 -34.84
C PHE A 107 -2.45 10.64 -34.98
N ILE A 108 -1.19 10.95 -34.64
CA ILE A 108 -0.10 9.98 -34.68
C ILE A 108 -0.36 8.82 -33.72
N PHE A 109 -0.99 9.07 -32.57
CA PHE A 109 -1.35 8.04 -31.61
C PHE A 109 -2.67 7.35 -31.96
N LEU A 110 -3.70 8.10 -32.32
CA LEU A 110 -5.06 7.60 -32.52
C LEU A 110 -5.16 6.63 -33.72
N ILE A 111 -4.47 6.92 -34.83
CA ILE A 111 -4.57 6.08 -36.03
C ILE A 111 -4.07 4.64 -35.76
N PRO A 112 -2.85 4.40 -35.22
CA PRO A 112 -2.41 3.07 -34.87
C PRO A 112 -3.27 2.38 -33.83
N LEU A 113 -3.77 3.14 -32.83
CA LEU A 113 -4.68 2.62 -31.80
C LEU A 113 -5.98 2.08 -32.43
N VAL A 114 -6.63 2.85 -33.32
CA VAL A 114 -7.90 2.43 -33.98
C VAL A 114 -7.68 1.21 -34.88
N ILE A 115 -6.54 1.14 -35.56
CA ILE A 115 -6.20 -0.05 -36.39
C ILE A 115 -6.03 -1.27 -35.51
N GLU A 116 -5.34 -1.13 -34.41
CA GLU A 116 -5.13 -2.22 -33.44
C GLU A 116 -6.45 -2.65 -32.79
N GLU A 117 -7.31 -1.70 -32.39
CA GLU A 117 -8.63 -1.97 -31.85
C GLU A 117 -9.51 -2.78 -32.85
N ALA A 118 -9.41 -2.44 -34.15
CA ALA A 118 -10.12 -3.19 -35.19
C ALA A 118 -9.61 -4.65 -35.30
N ILE A 119 -8.32 -4.87 -35.13
CA ILE A 119 -7.72 -6.22 -35.07
C ILE A 119 -8.22 -6.98 -33.85
N GLU A 120 -8.20 -6.33 -32.66
CA GLU A 120 -8.71 -6.91 -31.41
C GLU A 120 -10.19 -7.32 -31.53
N PHE A 121 -11.00 -6.47 -32.17
CA PHE A 121 -12.42 -6.74 -32.37
C PHE A 121 -12.65 -7.96 -33.26
N VAL A 122 -11.88 -8.12 -34.34
CA VAL A 122 -11.94 -9.30 -35.22
C VAL A 122 -11.56 -10.58 -34.47
N ILE A 123 -10.49 -10.54 -33.66
CA ILE A 123 -10.05 -11.68 -32.85
C ILE A 123 -11.12 -12.03 -31.81
N ALA A 124 -11.66 -11.03 -31.13
CA ALA A 124 -12.68 -11.23 -30.10
C ALA A 124 -13.96 -11.88 -30.67
N GLN A 125 -14.43 -11.47 -31.87
CA GLN A 125 -15.58 -12.09 -32.52
C GLN A 125 -15.39 -13.58 -32.84
N GLN A 126 -14.15 -14.01 -33.09
CA GLN A 126 -13.85 -15.41 -33.40
C GLN A 126 -13.74 -16.29 -32.15
N GLN A 127 -13.36 -15.72 -31.02
CA GLN A 127 -13.02 -16.46 -29.80
C GLN A 127 -14.04 -16.32 -28.67
N ILE A 128 -14.85 -15.24 -28.67
CA ILE A 128 -15.66 -14.88 -27.51
C ILE A 128 -17.03 -14.33 -27.96
N SER A 129 -18.11 -14.82 -27.35
CA SER A 129 -19.42 -14.16 -27.43
C SER A 129 -19.49 -13.04 -26.39
N GLY A 130 -19.06 -11.83 -26.73
CA GLY A 130 -19.02 -10.69 -25.82
C GLY A 130 -17.66 -9.98 -25.84
N GLY A 131 -17.31 -9.18 -24.86
CA GLY A 131 -15.99 -8.54 -24.75
C GLY A 131 -15.87 -7.16 -25.41
N GLY A 132 -16.91 -6.67 -26.09
CA GLY A 132 -16.87 -5.36 -26.77
C GLY A 132 -16.63 -4.18 -25.81
N TRP A 133 -17.08 -4.27 -24.57
CA TRP A 133 -16.82 -3.23 -23.56
C TRP A 133 -15.35 -3.20 -23.15
N GLU A 134 -14.74 -4.35 -22.95
CA GLU A 134 -13.35 -4.51 -22.55
C GLU A 134 -12.41 -3.87 -23.59
N ILE A 135 -12.65 -4.11 -24.87
CA ILE A 135 -11.87 -3.54 -25.99
C ILE A 135 -12.01 -2.03 -26.03
N VAL A 136 -13.26 -1.53 -26.09
CA VAL A 136 -13.52 -0.08 -26.17
C VAL A 136 -13.02 0.65 -24.93
N SER A 137 -13.21 0.08 -23.74
CA SER A 137 -12.71 0.68 -22.50
C SER A 137 -11.19 0.73 -22.46
N SER A 138 -10.51 -0.31 -22.94
CA SER A 138 -9.04 -0.40 -23.03
C SER A 138 -8.49 0.72 -23.91
N SER A 139 -8.99 0.85 -25.13
CA SER A 139 -8.59 1.90 -26.07
C SER A 139 -8.86 3.31 -25.55
N LEU A 140 -10.01 3.49 -24.90
CA LEU A 140 -10.35 4.77 -24.27
C LEU A 140 -9.40 5.12 -23.12
N TRP A 141 -9.04 4.15 -22.29
CA TRP A 141 -8.04 4.34 -21.24
C TRP A 141 -6.69 4.77 -21.80
N TYR A 142 -6.17 4.08 -22.82
CA TYR A 142 -4.89 4.43 -23.45
C TYR A 142 -4.92 5.82 -24.08
N LEU A 143 -6.02 6.19 -24.74
CA LEU A 143 -6.19 7.51 -25.31
C LEU A 143 -6.21 8.61 -24.24
N LEU A 144 -6.95 8.42 -23.16
CA LEU A 144 -7.03 9.39 -22.07
C LEU A 144 -5.69 9.53 -21.33
N ILE A 145 -4.99 8.43 -21.07
CA ILE A 145 -3.66 8.44 -20.45
C ILE A 145 -2.65 9.14 -21.36
N PHE A 146 -2.70 8.85 -22.67
CA PHE A 146 -1.86 9.55 -23.64
C PHE A 146 -2.09 11.06 -23.61
N ALA A 147 -3.35 11.49 -23.71
CA ALA A 147 -3.69 12.90 -23.75
C ALA A 147 -3.31 13.64 -22.45
N ALA A 148 -3.58 13.03 -21.28
CA ALA A 148 -3.24 13.60 -19.98
C ALA A 148 -1.73 13.72 -19.79
N THR A 149 -0.99 12.68 -20.14
CA THR A 149 0.48 12.65 -20.03
C THR A 149 1.13 13.61 -21.01
N TRP A 150 0.65 13.63 -22.26
CA TRP A 150 1.12 14.55 -23.29
C TRP A 150 0.96 16.01 -22.85
N LEU A 151 -0.20 16.37 -22.31
CA LEU A 151 -0.46 17.72 -21.82
C LEU A 151 0.37 18.06 -20.57
N THR A 152 0.61 17.10 -19.68
CA THR A 152 1.48 17.29 -18.52
C THR A 152 2.93 17.55 -18.95
N MET A 153 3.44 16.80 -19.93
CA MET A 153 4.76 17.03 -20.49
C MET A 153 4.79 18.36 -21.28
N ALA A 154 3.74 18.68 -22.04
CA ALA A 154 3.62 19.96 -22.73
C ALA A 154 3.65 21.14 -21.76
N LEU A 155 2.98 21.05 -20.61
CA LEU A 155 3.06 22.05 -19.54
C LEU A 155 4.51 22.26 -19.09
N ALA A 156 5.24 21.20 -18.82
CA ALA A 156 6.64 21.26 -18.43
C ALA A 156 7.50 21.93 -19.51
N MET A 157 7.32 21.54 -20.77
CA MET A 157 8.05 22.11 -21.92
C MET A 157 7.73 23.60 -22.14
N ILE A 158 6.49 24.02 -21.90
CA ILE A 158 6.08 25.43 -22.03
C ILE A 158 6.67 26.28 -20.90
N MET A 159 6.75 25.73 -19.69
CA MET A 159 7.26 26.43 -18.50
C MET A 159 8.78 26.52 -18.45
N THR A 160 9.50 25.72 -19.22
CA THR A 160 10.96 25.66 -19.25
C THR A 160 11.52 26.14 -20.57
N GLY A 161 12.79 26.58 -20.59
CA GLY A 161 13.50 27.01 -21.80
C GLY A 161 14.61 26.05 -22.22
N ASN A 162 14.86 24.99 -21.42
CA ASN A 162 15.83 23.94 -21.68
C ASN A 162 15.15 22.57 -21.61
N ILE A 163 15.46 21.69 -22.56
CA ILE A 163 14.81 20.37 -22.66
C ILE A 163 15.06 19.48 -21.45
N ILE A 164 16.26 19.49 -20.89
CA ILE A 164 16.62 18.68 -19.70
C ILE A 164 15.76 19.13 -18.52
N VAL A 165 15.66 20.46 -18.31
CA VAL A 165 14.79 21.02 -17.26
C VAL A 165 13.31 20.70 -17.53
N GLY A 166 12.90 20.65 -18.80
CA GLY A 166 11.56 20.24 -19.20
C GLY A 166 11.24 18.79 -18.85
N ILE A 167 12.15 17.86 -19.10
CA ILE A 167 12.00 16.45 -18.74
C ILE A 167 11.95 16.28 -17.20
N LEU A 168 12.82 16.94 -16.48
CA LEU A 168 12.80 16.95 -15.00
C LEU A 168 11.49 17.55 -14.47
N GLY A 169 11.04 18.66 -15.08
CA GLY A 169 9.74 19.29 -14.75
C GLY A 169 8.54 18.37 -14.97
N PHE A 170 8.55 17.58 -16.04
CA PHE A 170 7.53 16.54 -16.25
C PHE A 170 7.54 15.52 -15.11
N GLY A 171 8.70 15.00 -14.73
CA GLY A 171 8.82 14.07 -13.59
C GLY A 171 8.19 14.66 -12.33
N VAL A 172 8.43 15.96 -12.06
CA VAL A 172 7.83 16.66 -10.92
C VAL A 172 6.31 16.75 -11.05
N PHE A 173 5.78 17.25 -12.17
CA PHE A 173 4.32 17.41 -12.33
C PHE A 173 3.55 16.09 -12.32
N ALA A 174 4.16 15.03 -12.84
CA ALA A 174 3.55 13.70 -12.84
C ALA A 174 3.55 13.01 -11.47
N SER A 175 4.62 13.18 -10.68
CA SER A 175 4.87 12.37 -9.47
C SER A 175 4.83 13.15 -8.15
N TYR A 176 4.76 14.47 -8.15
CA TYR A 176 4.84 15.30 -6.95
C TYR A 176 3.84 14.89 -5.87
N PHE A 177 2.54 14.94 -6.19
CA PHE A 177 1.51 14.58 -5.22
C PHE A 177 1.58 13.12 -4.77
N PRO A 178 1.74 12.14 -5.67
CA PRO A 178 1.98 10.76 -5.26
C PRO A 178 3.18 10.62 -4.30
N ILE A 179 4.32 11.22 -4.59
CA ILE A 179 5.50 11.14 -3.72
C ILE A 179 5.25 11.76 -2.36
N VAL A 180 4.70 12.96 -2.30
CA VAL A 180 4.48 13.66 -1.02
C VAL A 180 3.47 12.91 -0.16
N ILE A 181 2.37 12.45 -0.74
CA ILE A 181 1.24 11.94 0.02
C ILE A 181 1.36 10.45 0.31
N TYR A 182 1.85 9.64 -0.65
CA TYR A 182 1.99 8.19 -0.43
C TYR A 182 3.34 7.77 0.17
N ASN A 183 4.33 8.67 0.19
CA ASN A 183 5.64 8.34 0.75
C ASN A 183 5.99 9.21 1.93
N ILE A 184 6.15 10.52 1.73
CA ILE A 184 6.69 11.40 2.79
C ILE A 184 5.73 11.45 3.98
N PHE A 185 4.44 11.70 3.75
CA PHE A 185 3.46 11.79 4.82
C PHE A 185 3.33 10.47 5.62
N PRO A 186 3.13 9.29 5.00
CA PRO A 186 3.04 8.03 5.74
C PRO A 186 4.33 7.67 6.48
N ILE A 187 5.51 7.97 5.94
CA ILE A 187 6.78 7.72 6.61
C ILE A 187 6.89 8.59 7.87
N TYR A 188 6.61 9.89 7.77
CA TYR A 188 6.63 10.79 8.93
C TYR A 188 5.54 10.42 9.95
N ALA A 189 4.31 10.19 9.48
CA ALA A 189 3.21 9.79 10.34
C ALA A 189 3.49 8.47 11.05
N GLY A 190 4.01 7.47 10.34
CA GLY A 190 4.39 6.17 10.91
C GLY A 190 5.58 6.23 11.87
N SER A 191 6.50 7.19 11.67
CA SER A 191 7.68 7.34 12.54
C SER A 191 7.36 8.11 13.82
N PHE A 192 6.41 9.05 13.79
CA PHE A 192 6.20 9.97 14.91
C PHE A 192 4.84 9.84 15.58
N PHE A 193 3.79 9.43 14.86
CA PHE A 193 2.46 9.27 15.46
C PHE A 193 2.24 7.83 15.94
N ALA A 194 2.05 7.66 17.24
CA ALA A 194 1.81 6.35 17.84
C ALA A 194 0.46 5.74 17.43
N THR A 195 -0.54 6.57 17.12
CA THR A 195 -1.88 6.13 16.71
C THR A 195 -2.03 5.98 15.19
N TYR A 196 -0.97 6.21 14.42
CA TYR A 196 -1.03 6.08 12.96
C TYR A 196 -1.27 4.63 12.56
N SER A 197 -2.30 4.43 11.73
CA SER A 197 -2.56 3.15 11.07
C SER A 197 -2.01 3.20 9.64
N GLY A 198 -1.08 2.30 9.32
CA GLY A 198 -0.54 2.16 7.96
C GLY A 198 -1.57 1.61 6.95
N ASN A 199 -2.74 1.15 7.41
CA ASN A 199 -3.83 0.71 6.56
C ASN A 199 -4.48 1.91 5.87
N THR A 200 -3.96 2.26 4.72
CA THR A 200 -4.33 3.45 3.94
C THR A 200 -5.63 3.29 3.17
N ALA A 201 -6.20 2.09 3.09
CA ALA A 201 -7.37 1.81 2.26
C ALA A 201 -8.63 2.64 2.64
N ASP A 202 -8.74 3.05 3.91
CA ASP A 202 -9.94 3.70 4.44
C ASP A 202 -9.78 5.21 4.76
N ASN A 203 -8.62 5.79 4.50
CA ASN A 203 -8.38 7.20 4.83
C ASN A 203 -8.92 8.13 3.72
N VAL A 204 -9.60 9.22 4.13
CA VAL A 204 -10.06 10.32 3.26
C VAL A 204 -8.93 10.85 2.37
N TYR A 205 -7.69 10.79 2.86
CA TYR A 205 -6.51 11.15 2.09
C TYR A 205 -6.37 10.33 0.80
N ASN A 206 -6.62 9.02 0.83
CA ASN A 206 -6.54 8.18 -0.36
C ASN A 206 -7.55 8.56 -1.43
N ASN A 207 -8.74 8.99 -1.02
CA ASN A 207 -9.78 9.37 -1.96
C ASN A 207 -9.46 10.67 -2.70
N ILE A 208 -8.94 11.70 -2.01
CA ILE A 208 -8.61 12.98 -2.63
C ILE A 208 -7.30 12.90 -3.41
N THR A 209 -6.31 12.23 -2.85
CA THR A 209 -4.95 12.16 -3.41
C THR A 209 -4.88 11.36 -4.70
N ASN A 210 -5.75 10.37 -4.85
CA ASN A 210 -5.89 9.62 -6.09
C ASN A 210 -6.25 10.51 -7.28
N TYR A 211 -6.77 11.71 -7.04
CA TYR A 211 -7.24 12.63 -8.08
C TYR A 211 -6.32 13.83 -8.34
N LEU A 212 -5.23 13.98 -7.58
CA LEU A 212 -4.37 15.18 -7.64
C LEU A 212 -3.30 15.17 -8.74
N SER A 213 -3.02 14.05 -9.36
CA SER A 213 -2.10 13.97 -10.51
C SER A 213 -2.78 13.30 -11.68
N PRO A 214 -2.78 13.93 -12.89
CA PRO A 214 -3.45 13.37 -14.05
C PRO A 214 -2.89 12.02 -14.49
N VAL A 215 -1.57 11.83 -14.43
CA VAL A 215 -0.93 10.55 -14.75
C VAL A 215 -1.30 9.48 -13.73
N TRP A 216 -1.32 9.84 -12.44
CA TRP A 216 -1.68 8.91 -11.36
C TRP A 216 -3.15 8.50 -11.41
N VAL A 217 -4.07 9.44 -11.73
CA VAL A 217 -5.50 9.14 -11.95
C VAL A 217 -5.67 8.05 -13.00
N GLY A 218 -4.93 8.16 -14.12
CA GLY A 218 -4.96 7.17 -15.19
C GLY A 218 -4.51 5.79 -14.71
N LEU A 219 -3.36 5.72 -14.04
CA LEU A 219 -2.81 4.46 -13.51
C LEU A 219 -3.70 3.85 -12.44
N ARG A 220 -4.22 4.66 -11.52
CA ARG A 220 -5.08 4.18 -10.43
C ARG A 220 -6.42 3.65 -10.93
N GLY A 221 -7.04 4.35 -11.89
CA GLY A 221 -8.29 3.91 -12.48
C GLY A 221 -8.16 2.57 -13.22
N MET A 222 -6.98 2.28 -13.79
CA MET A 222 -6.68 0.98 -14.38
C MET A 222 -6.40 -0.10 -13.30
N ALA A 223 -5.74 0.24 -12.20
CA ALA A 223 -5.52 -0.70 -11.10
C ALA A 223 -6.84 -1.13 -10.44
N ASP A 224 -7.82 -0.22 -10.38
CA ASP A 224 -9.14 -0.47 -9.79
C ASP A 224 -10.16 -1.04 -10.82
N ILE A 225 -9.71 -1.63 -11.93
CA ILE A 225 -10.57 -2.09 -13.03
C ILE A 225 -11.59 -3.14 -12.61
N ASN A 226 -11.24 -3.98 -11.64
CA ASN A 226 -12.12 -5.02 -11.09
C ASN A 226 -13.19 -4.46 -10.12
N SER A 227 -13.13 -3.16 -9.78
CA SER A 227 -14.08 -2.51 -8.86
C SER A 227 -15.42 -2.14 -9.52
N GLY A 228 -15.64 -2.53 -10.78
CA GLY A 228 -16.89 -2.34 -11.51
C GLY A 228 -16.89 -1.15 -12.47
N ARG A 229 -17.84 -1.15 -13.40
CA ARG A 229 -17.96 -0.16 -14.49
C ARG A 229 -18.16 1.27 -13.98
N GLU A 230 -18.92 1.45 -12.92
CA GLU A 230 -19.20 2.78 -12.35
C GLU A 230 -17.90 3.48 -11.88
N MET A 231 -17.02 2.73 -11.23
CA MET A 231 -15.74 3.26 -10.76
C MET A 231 -14.82 3.62 -11.93
N GLN A 232 -14.77 2.80 -12.97
CA GLN A 232 -14.01 3.07 -14.18
C GLN A 232 -14.48 4.39 -14.85
N ILE A 233 -15.79 4.56 -15.04
CA ILE A 233 -16.38 5.76 -15.62
C ILE A 233 -16.05 7.00 -14.77
N LYS A 234 -16.10 6.89 -13.45
CA LYS A 234 -15.73 7.96 -12.53
C LYS A 234 -14.29 8.44 -12.76
N TYR A 235 -13.32 7.53 -12.81
CA TYR A 235 -11.92 7.88 -13.07
C TYR A 235 -11.72 8.46 -14.48
N MET A 236 -12.39 7.93 -15.50
CA MET A 236 -12.35 8.47 -16.87
C MET A 236 -12.87 9.91 -16.93
N MET A 237 -13.97 10.22 -16.24
CA MET A 237 -14.52 11.58 -16.16
C MET A 237 -13.58 12.55 -15.46
N ILE A 238 -12.95 12.13 -14.37
CA ILE A 238 -11.95 12.96 -13.66
C ILE A 238 -10.73 13.21 -14.54
N LEU A 239 -10.28 12.18 -15.27
CA LEU A 239 -9.15 12.31 -16.19
C LEU A 239 -9.48 13.26 -17.35
N LEU A 240 -10.71 13.20 -17.87
CA LEU A 240 -11.20 14.13 -18.88
C LEU A 240 -11.23 15.58 -18.37
N LEU A 241 -11.65 15.82 -17.12
CA LEU A 241 -11.60 17.15 -16.51
C LEU A 241 -10.14 17.66 -16.41
N TRP A 242 -9.20 16.79 -16.04
CA TRP A 242 -7.77 17.12 -16.05
C TRP A 242 -7.27 17.49 -17.46
N ILE A 243 -7.64 16.72 -18.48
CA ILE A 243 -7.26 16.98 -19.88
C ILE A 243 -7.75 18.36 -20.33
N VAL A 244 -9.02 18.68 -20.06
CA VAL A 244 -9.60 19.98 -20.40
C VAL A 244 -8.88 21.11 -19.65
N GLY A 245 -8.68 20.96 -18.34
CA GLY A 245 -7.98 21.95 -17.52
C GLY A 245 -6.54 22.19 -17.97
N LEU A 246 -5.78 21.10 -18.20
CA LEU A 246 -4.40 21.17 -18.70
C LEU A 246 -4.33 21.79 -20.10
N TYR A 247 -5.26 21.46 -21.00
CA TYR A 247 -5.30 22.04 -22.33
C TYR A 247 -5.49 23.55 -22.29
N VAL A 248 -6.45 24.04 -21.49
CA VAL A 248 -6.70 25.48 -21.30
C VAL A 248 -5.48 26.17 -20.69
N LEU A 249 -4.87 25.55 -19.66
CA LEU A 249 -3.67 26.07 -19.00
C LEU A 249 -2.48 26.13 -19.97
N CYS A 250 -2.18 25.05 -20.67
CA CYS A 250 -1.10 24.98 -21.64
C CYS A 250 -1.29 26.02 -22.76
N ARG A 251 -2.51 26.14 -23.31
CA ARG A 251 -2.83 27.14 -24.37
C ARG A 251 -2.61 28.57 -23.87
N THR A 252 -3.01 28.86 -22.63
CA THR A 252 -2.88 30.19 -22.03
C THR A 252 -1.40 30.53 -21.78
N LEU A 253 -0.65 29.60 -21.19
CA LEU A 253 0.79 29.79 -20.92
C LEU A 253 1.60 29.84 -22.21
N TYR A 254 1.28 29.02 -23.21
CA TYR A 254 1.92 29.05 -24.52
C TYR A 254 1.77 30.42 -25.21
N ASN A 255 0.59 31.03 -25.16
CA ASN A 255 0.38 32.34 -25.71
C ASN A 255 1.14 33.47 -24.98
N ARG A 256 1.39 33.28 -23.65
CA ARG A 256 2.08 34.27 -22.81
C ARG A 256 3.58 34.02 -22.69
N ARG A 257 4.09 32.92 -23.25
CA ARG A 257 5.50 32.55 -23.15
C ARG A 257 6.38 33.61 -23.87
N PRO A 258 7.43 34.15 -23.18
CA PRO A 258 8.39 35.04 -23.84
C PRO A 258 9.23 34.26 -24.86
N ALA A 259 9.45 34.82 -26.05
CA ALA A 259 10.32 34.23 -27.08
C ALA A 259 11.76 34.05 -26.58
N GLU A 260 12.24 35.01 -25.81
CA GLU A 260 13.61 35.05 -25.25
C GLU A 260 13.90 33.98 -24.19
N SER A 261 12.89 33.19 -23.81
CA SER A 261 13.05 32.15 -22.79
C SER A 261 13.78 30.92 -23.29
N ALA A 262 13.94 30.75 -24.60
CA ALA A 262 14.69 29.65 -25.19
C ALA A 262 16.16 29.65 -24.73
N GLY A 263 16.61 28.52 -24.16
CA GLY A 263 17.96 28.37 -23.60
C GLY A 263 18.12 28.79 -22.14
N ARG A 264 17.07 29.36 -21.50
CA ARG A 264 17.04 29.60 -20.05
C ARG A 264 16.48 28.34 -19.34
N ALA A 265 16.80 28.15 -18.06
CA ALA A 265 16.21 27.03 -17.32
C ALA A 265 14.69 27.12 -17.28
N MET A 266 14.16 28.27 -16.87
CA MET A 266 12.72 28.50 -16.75
C MET A 266 12.25 29.63 -17.69
N ALA A 267 11.07 29.45 -18.28
CA ALA A 267 10.46 30.46 -19.16
C ALA A 267 9.77 31.60 -18.39
N PHE A 268 9.30 31.34 -17.17
CA PHE A 268 8.58 32.29 -16.33
C PHE A 268 9.33 32.52 -15.02
N THR A 269 9.97 33.67 -14.87
CA THR A 269 10.81 34.00 -13.70
C THR A 269 10.04 33.98 -12.37
N LYS A 270 8.77 34.37 -12.36
CA LYS A 270 7.91 34.33 -11.16
C LYS A 270 7.63 32.90 -10.66
N ALA A 271 7.66 31.91 -11.53
CA ALA A 271 7.43 30.52 -11.17
C ALA A 271 8.65 29.87 -10.51
N ASN A 272 9.86 30.40 -10.70
CA ASN A 272 11.12 29.82 -10.19
C ASN A 272 11.06 29.59 -8.68
N THR A 273 10.65 30.61 -7.92
CA THR A 273 10.60 30.52 -6.45
C THR A 273 9.59 29.47 -5.98
N VAL A 274 8.40 29.46 -6.59
CA VAL A 274 7.33 28.50 -6.20
C VAL A 274 7.77 27.07 -6.48
N ILE A 275 8.30 26.81 -7.68
CA ILE A 275 8.77 25.46 -8.05
C ILE A 275 9.92 25.02 -7.16
N LYS A 276 10.86 25.92 -6.85
CA LYS A 276 11.96 25.66 -5.94
C LYS A 276 11.45 25.24 -4.56
N VAL A 277 10.54 26.00 -3.95
CA VAL A 277 9.96 25.69 -2.63
C VAL A 277 9.28 24.32 -2.65
N LEU A 278 8.46 24.06 -3.67
CA LEU A 278 7.76 22.78 -3.83
C LEU A 278 8.72 21.59 -3.99
N LEU A 279 9.89 21.78 -4.58
CA LEU A 279 10.87 20.71 -4.75
C LEU A 279 11.76 20.52 -3.53
N VAL A 280 12.27 21.63 -2.95
CA VAL A 280 13.26 21.55 -1.87
C VAL A 280 12.63 20.98 -0.60
N ILE A 281 11.42 21.41 -0.22
CA ILE A 281 10.80 20.98 1.05
C ILE A 281 10.60 19.47 1.10
N PRO A 282 9.92 18.81 0.14
CA PRO A 282 9.72 17.36 0.21
C PRO A 282 11.04 16.58 0.12
N SER A 283 11.97 17.02 -0.73
CA SER A 283 13.27 16.36 -0.87
C SER A 283 14.11 16.47 0.41
N ALA A 284 14.05 17.60 1.10
CA ALA A 284 14.72 17.79 2.38
C ALA A 284 14.10 16.95 3.50
N LEU A 285 12.77 16.87 3.55
CA LEU A 285 12.07 15.99 4.48
C LEU A 285 12.46 14.52 4.23
N TYR A 286 12.52 14.10 2.97
CA TYR A 286 12.95 12.76 2.62
C TYR A 286 14.40 12.48 3.03
N SER A 287 15.32 13.44 2.80
CA SER A 287 16.70 13.38 3.29
C SER A 287 16.73 13.25 4.82
N GLY A 288 15.89 13.99 5.54
CA GLY A 288 15.76 13.88 7.00
C GLY A 288 15.48 12.46 7.47
N ILE A 289 14.51 11.79 6.86
CA ILE A 289 14.16 10.39 7.19
C ILE A 289 15.30 9.42 6.85
N ILE A 290 16.00 9.62 5.74
CA ILE A 290 17.16 8.79 5.39
C ILE A 290 18.22 8.84 6.51
N PHE A 291 18.64 10.05 6.91
CA PHE A 291 19.62 10.19 7.98
C PHE A 291 19.12 9.70 9.33
N TYR A 292 17.83 9.88 9.62
CA TYR A 292 17.19 9.35 10.83
C TYR A 292 17.25 7.82 10.88
N SER A 293 16.94 7.17 9.75
CA SER A 293 17.02 5.70 9.62
C SER A 293 18.45 5.19 9.71
N LEU A 294 19.42 5.86 9.08
CA LEU A 294 20.83 5.52 9.20
C LEU A 294 21.35 5.66 10.64
N GLY A 295 20.79 6.57 11.44
CA GLY A 295 21.06 6.75 12.87
C GLY A 295 20.30 5.76 13.76
N ASN A 296 19.74 4.65 13.24
CA ASN A 296 18.92 3.67 13.93
C ASN A 296 17.71 4.31 14.65
N ALA A 297 17.18 5.40 14.12
CA ALA A 297 16.02 6.13 14.65
C ALA A 297 16.13 6.51 16.16
N ARG A 298 17.35 6.55 16.71
CA ARG A 298 17.56 6.82 18.15
C ARG A 298 17.65 8.30 18.49
N PHE A 299 18.27 9.10 17.59
CA PHE A 299 18.57 10.50 17.88
C PHE A 299 17.91 11.42 16.87
N ILE A 300 17.03 12.29 17.33
CA ILE A 300 16.40 13.35 16.53
C ILE A 300 17.43 14.29 15.85
N PHE A 301 18.65 14.32 16.37
CA PHE A 301 19.78 15.05 15.78
C PHE A 301 19.97 14.65 14.31
N TRP A 302 19.96 13.35 13.99
CA TRP A 302 20.14 12.87 12.63
C TRP A 302 19.01 13.30 11.70
N LEU A 303 17.79 13.39 12.21
CA LEU A 303 16.64 13.92 11.47
C LEU A 303 16.86 15.40 11.12
N ILE A 304 17.20 16.22 12.13
CA ILE A 304 17.47 17.65 11.94
C ILE A 304 18.62 17.86 10.98
N PHE A 305 19.73 17.15 11.19
CA PHE A 305 20.89 17.20 10.30
C PHE A 305 20.52 16.87 8.87
N GLY A 306 19.77 15.77 8.65
CA GLY A 306 19.34 15.34 7.33
C GLY A 306 18.43 16.35 6.63
N VAL A 307 17.49 17.00 7.35
CA VAL A 307 16.66 18.06 6.80
C VAL A 307 17.49 19.28 6.40
N VAL A 308 18.38 19.76 7.28
CA VAL A 308 19.25 20.92 7.01
C VAL A 308 20.18 20.63 5.82
N PHE A 309 20.81 19.47 5.83
CA PHE A 309 21.68 19.01 4.74
C PHE A 309 20.91 18.90 3.41
N GLY A 310 19.72 18.29 3.44
CA GLY A 310 18.86 18.15 2.27
C GLY A 310 18.42 19.51 1.70
N VAL A 311 18.00 20.47 2.55
CA VAL A 311 17.66 21.83 2.10
C VAL A 311 18.86 22.45 1.39
N PHE A 312 20.04 22.39 2.01
CA PHE A 312 21.25 23.00 1.43
C PHE A 312 21.61 22.37 0.08
N VAL A 313 21.70 21.05 0.01
CA VAL A 313 22.13 20.34 -1.19
C VAL A 313 21.14 20.53 -2.35
N ILE A 314 19.82 20.35 -2.08
CA ILE A 314 18.82 20.45 -3.14
C ILE A 314 18.63 21.91 -3.59
N HIS A 315 18.69 22.89 -2.67
CA HIS A 315 18.68 24.30 -3.02
C HIS A 315 19.86 24.66 -3.91
N ALA A 316 21.08 24.24 -3.52
CA ALA A 316 22.29 24.47 -4.30
C ALA A 316 22.20 23.85 -5.70
N LEU A 317 21.71 22.61 -5.80
CA LEU A 317 21.54 21.94 -7.08
C LEU A 317 20.52 22.65 -7.98
N ILE A 318 19.40 23.11 -7.44
CA ILE A 318 18.40 23.87 -8.21
C ILE A 318 18.95 25.23 -8.67
N GLU A 319 19.74 25.93 -7.83
CA GLU A 319 20.39 27.20 -8.25
C GLU A 319 21.39 26.95 -9.38
N CYS A 320 22.20 25.91 -9.30
CA CYS A 320 23.10 25.53 -10.38
C CYS A 320 22.35 25.23 -11.69
N ILE A 321 21.19 24.56 -11.60
CA ILE A 321 20.36 24.28 -12.78
C ILE A 321 19.71 25.56 -13.32
N TYR A 322 19.32 26.50 -12.47
CA TYR A 322 18.65 27.73 -12.91
C TYR A 322 19.62 28.71 -13.59
N GLU A 323 20.83 28.85 -13.07
CA GLU A 323 21.82 29.77 -13.60
C GLU A 323 22.82 29.11 -14.57
N PHE A 324 22.81 27.76 -14.69
CA PHE A 324 23.83 26.98 -15.43
C PHE A 324 25.26 27.27 -14.99
N ASP A 325 25.46 27.69 -13.74
CA ASP A 325 26.74 28.01 -13.15
C ASP A 325 26.85 27.41 -11.74
N VAL A 326 27.93 26.66 -11.50
CA VAL A 326 28.21 26.06 -10.18
C VAL A 326 28.42 27.14 -9.11
N ARG A 327 28.86 28.35 -9.47
CA ARG A 327 29.04 29.47 -8.54
C ARG A 327 27.75 30.00 -7.96
N ALA A 328 26.59 29.64 -8.55
CA ALA A 328 25.29 30.06 -8.08
C ALA A 328 24.83 29.36 -6.78
N ILE A 329 25.58 28.38 -6.26
CA ILE A 329 25.28 27.65 -5.01
C ILE A 329 24.88 28.58 -3.86
N PHE A 330 25.53 29.71 -3.74
CA PHE A 330 25.29 30.68 -2.66
C PHE A 330 24.33 31.81 -3.03
N CYS A 331 23.67 31.73 -4.17
CA CYS A 331 22.66 32.71 -4.58
C CYS A 331 21.38 32.58 -3.72
N HIS A 332 20.59 33.65 -3.66
CA HIS A 332 19.29 33.68 -2.99
C HIS A 332 19.24 33.17 -1.54
N LYS A 333 20.25 33.52 -0.72
CA LYS A 333 20.38 33.12 0.70
C LYS A 333 19.12 33.36 1.54
N LYS A 334 18.35 34.44 1.28
CA LYS A 334 17.08 34.70 1.98
C LYS A 334 16.04 33.59 1.70
N GLN A 335 15.97 33.10 0.46
CA GLN A 335 15.06 32.00 0.12
C GLN A 335 15.51 30.70 0.78
N LEU A 336 16.82 30.41 0.81
CA LEU A 336 17.39 29.26 1.51
C LEU A 336 16.94 29.22 2.98
N ILE A 337 17.09 30.35 3.70
CA ILE A 337 16.70 30.46 5.12
C ILE A 337 15.19 30.23 5.30
N VAL A 338 14.35 30.83 4.47
CA VAL A 338 12.88 30.69 4.56
C VAL A 338 12.47 29.22 4.33
N ILE A 339 13.06 28.57 3.33
CA ILE A 339 12.79 27.16 3.02
C ILE A 339 13.28 26.25 4.16
N MET A 340 14.44 26.56 4.73
CA MET A 340 14.99 25.82 5.87
C MET A 340 14.08 25.89 7.09
N VAL A 341 13.66 27.11 7.47
CA VAL A 341 12.72 27.32 8.59
C VAL A 341 11.39 26.60 8.32
N GLY A 342 10.85 26.70 7.09
CA GLY A 342 9.61 26.02 6.70
C GLY A 342 9.72 24.49 6.78
N SER A 343 10.84 23.92 6.31
CA SER A 343 11.09 22.47 6.37
C SER A 343 11.24 21.98 7.81
N LEU A 344 11.97 22.70 8.65
CA LEU A 344 12.13 22.40 10.08
C LEU A 344 10.80 22.54 10.83
N PHE A 345 9.97 23.51 10.48
CA PHE A 345 8.63 23.66 11.08
C PHE A 345 7.72 22.48 10.72
N ILE A 346 7.72 22.05 9.45
CA ILE A 346 6.95 20.87 9.03
C ILE A 346 7.46 19.63 9.77
N MET A 347 8.76 19.41 9.82
CA MET A 347 9.36 18.31 10.59
C MET A 347 8.94 18.36 12.07
N ALA A 348 9.05 19.52 12.71
CA ALA A 348 8.67 19.69 14.11
C ALA A 348 7.18 19.45 14.34
N SER A 349 6.32 19.76 13.37
CA SER A 349 4.87 19.52 13.49
C SER A 349 4.53 18.04 13.58
N PHE A 350 5.29 17.16 12.95
CA PHE A 350 5.15 15.72 13.09
C PHE A 350 5.79 15.21 14.39
N SER A 351 7.03 15.59 14.66
CA SER A 351 7.78 15.06 15.81
C SER A 351 7.21 15.47 17.16
N ALA A 352 6.58 16.65 17.27
CA ALA A 352 5.97 17.17 18.49
C ALA A 352 4.43 17.05 18.52
N ASP A 353 3.82 16.39 17.54
CA ASP A 353 2.35 16.29 17.41
C ASP A 353 1.63 17.61 17.62
N LEU A 354 2.09 18.69 16.96
CA LEU A 354 1.55 20.04 17.14
C LEU A 354 0.06 20.15 16.80
N PHE A 355 -0.45 19.30 15.94
CA PHE A 355 -1.86 19.27 15.51
C PHE A 355 -2.71 18.30 16.34
N GLY A 356 -2.15 17.62 17.35
CA GLY A 356 -2.87 16.70 18.24
C GLY A 356 -3.42 15.47 17.52
N TYR A 357 -2.68 14.93 16.56
CA TYR A 357 -3.08 13.73 15.80
C TYR A 357 -3.31 12.53 16.72
N ASP A 358 -2.38 12.30 17.65
CA ASP A 358 -2.42 11.19 18.61
C ASP A 358 -3.47 11.39 19.71
N ARG A 359 -3.84 12.64 19.98
CA ARG A 359 -4.83 13.01 21.02
C ARG A 359 -6.26 13.06 20.49
N TYR A 360 -6.42 12.86 19.19
CA TYR A 360 -7.72 13.02 18.54
C TYR A 360 -8.68 11.89 18.93
N ILE A 361 -9.78 12.26 19.58
CA ILE A 361 -10.94 11.40 19.86
C ILE A 361 -12.18 12.08 19.27
N PRO A 362 -12.90 11.42 18.36
CA PRO A 362 -14.11 12.01 17.78
C PRO A 362 -15.22 12.13 18.83
N LYS A 363 -16.02 13.19 18.74
CA LYS A 363 -17.21 13.35 19.60
C LYS A 363 -18.21 12.24 19.30
N ALA A 364 -18.76 11.62 20.33
CA ALA A 364 -19.72 10.50 20.20
C ALA A 364 -20.93 10.83 19.30
N SER A 365 -21.37 12.10 19.29
CA SER A 365 -22.47 12.60 18.45
C SER A 365 -22.17 12.58 16.94
N ARG A 366 -20.89 12.62 16.54
CA ARG A 366 -20.44 12.60 15.13
C ARG A 366 -20.10 11.20 14.63
N VAL A 367 -19.95 10.24 15.56
CA VAL A 367 -19.65 8.84 15.23
C VAL A 367 -20.96 8.10 15.04
N ASP A 368 -21.09 7.41 13.91
CA ASP A 368 -22.20 6.50 13.64
C ASP A 368 -21.92 5.17 14.34
N SER A 369 -20.86 4.49 13.96
CA SER A 369 -20.43 3.22 14.55
C SER A 369 -18.91 3.15 14.72
N ILE A 370 -18.44 2.20 15.54
CA ILE A 370 -17.01 1.96 15.79
C ILE A 370 -16.71 0.48 15.53
N GLU A 371 -15.71 0.22 14.69
CA GLU A 371 -15.14 -1.11 14.52
C GLU A 371 -13.83 -1.18 15.29
N ILE A 372 -13.65 -2.17 16.14
CA ILE A 372 -12.39 -2.40 16.87
C ILE A 372 -11.88 -3.78 16.50
N LYS A 373 -10.63 -3.83 16.08
CA LYS A 373 -9.90 -5.04 15.73
C LYS A 373 -8.70 -5.16 16.64
N PRO A 374 -8.61 -6.17 17.51
CA PRO A 374 -7.38 -6.45 18.22
C PRO A 374 -6.30 -6.85 17.20
N LEU A 375 -5.11 -6.26 17.34
CA LEU A 375 -3.94 -6.62 16.53
C LEU A 375 -3.34 -7.89 17.15
N GLY A 376 -3.01 -8.89 16.32
CA GLY A 376 -2.51 -10.19 16.81
C GLY A 376 -3.59 -11.25 17.08
N VAL A 377 -4.88 -10.93 17.02
CA VAL A 377 -5.95 -11.94 16.92
C VAL A 377 -6.16 -12.23 15.46
N ASN A 378 -6.08 -13.49 15.12
CA ASN A 378 -6.22 -14.07 13.80
C ASN A 378 -6.75 -13.15 12.70
N SER A 379 -5.84 -12.67 11.87
CA SER A 379 -6.17 -11.83 10.74
C SER A 379 -6.46 -12.62 9.46
N TYR A 380 -6.32 -13.95 9.47
CA TYR A 380 -6.52 -14.74 8.25
C TYR A 380 -7.99 -14.87 7.86
N GLY A 381 -8.95 -14.90 8.79
CA GLY A 381 -10.39 -14.82 8.51
C GLY A 381 -10.89 -13.41 8.19
N TYR A 382 -10.03 -12.40 8.24
CA TYR A 382 -10.40 -10.98 8.19
C TYR A 382 -10.24 -10.32 6.79
N TRP A 383 -9.61 -10.99 5.83
CA TRP A 383 -9.36 -10.45 4.49
C TRP A 383 -10.53 -10.67 3.52
N GLY A 384 -11.51 -11.46 3.89
CA GLY A 384 -12.77 -11.49 3.18
C GLY A 384 -13.50 -10.15 3.40
N LYS A 385 -13.81 -9.42 2.34
CA LYS A 385 -14.81 -8.34 2.34
C LYS A 385 -16.16 -8.93 2.81
N GLY A 386 -16.33 -9.04 4.11
CA GLY A 386 -17.64 -9.30 4.70
C GLY A 386 -18.47 -8.03 4.53
N GLU A 387 -19.24 -7.96 3.46
CA GLU A 387 -20.40 -7.08 3.40
C GLU A 387 -21.29 -7.45 4.58
N GLY A 388 -21.38 -6.57 5.60
CA GLY A 388 -22.31 -6.76 6.72
C GLY A 388 -21.72 -6.67 8.13
N GLN A 389 -20.47 -6.29 8.33
CA GLN A 389 -20.00 -5.97 9.67
C GLN A 389 -20.67 -4.67 10.14
N SER A 390 -21.74 -4.80 10.94
CA SER A 390 -22.32 -3.68 11.65
C SER A 390 -21.37 -3.27 12.76
N GLY A 391 -20.76 -2.08 12.65
CA GLY A 391 -19.92 -1.55 13.73
C GLY A 391 -20.69 -1.46 15.06
N LEU A 392 -19.94 -1.36 16.17
CA LEU A 392 -20.49 -1.22 17.52
C LEU A 392 -21.35 0.03 17.64
N ASN A 393 -22.54 -0.13 18.17
CA ASN A 393 -23.54 0.91 18.35
C ASN A 393 -24.00 0.99 19.82
N GLY A 394 -24.83 1.95 20.17
CA GLY A 394 -25.45 2.05 21.50
C GLY A 394 -24.45 2.10 22.64
N GLU A 395 -24.61 1.19 23.61
CA GLU A 395 -23.79 1.11 24.83
C GLU A 395 -22.35 0.63 24.52
N GLU A 396 -22.19 -0.32 23.62
CA GLU A 396 -20.88 -0.83 23.21
C GLU A 396 -20.03 0.26 22.55
N LYS A 397 -20.64 1.15 21.76
CA LYS A 397 -19.95 2.33 21.21
C LYS A 397 -19.44 3.25 22.30
N GLN A 398 -20.23 3.50 23.36
CA GLN A 398 -19.81 4.33 24.48
C GLN A 398 -18.69 3.67 25.27
N LEU A 399 -18.77 2.36 25.48
CA LEU A 399 -17.73 1.58 26.13
C LEU A 399 -16.42 1.59 25.30
N ALA A 400 -16.51 1.43 23.99
CA ALA A 400 -15.39 1.54 23.06
C ALA A 400 -14.72 2.92 23.13
N LEU A 401 -15.50 4.00 23.13
CA LEU A 401 -14.97 5.36 23.30
C LEU A 401 -14.27 5.56 24.66
N SER A 402 -14.78 4.91 25.72
CA SER A 402 -14.17 4.98 27.05
C SER A 402 -12.83 4.26 27.09
N VAL A 403 -12.71 3.10 26.43
CA VAL A 403 -11.44 2.36 26.24
C VAL A 403 -10.40 3.26 25.53
N ILE A 404 -10.81 3.87 24.43
CA ILE A 404 -9.93 4.73 23.63
C ILE A 404 -9.51 5.97 24.43
N LYS A 405 -10.44 6.62 25.12
CA LYS A 405 -10.15 7.80 25.96
C LYS A 405 -9.11 7.48 27.02
N GLU A 406 -9.28 6.39 27.73
CA GLU A 406 -8.34 5.94 28.76
C GLU A 406 -6.94 5.65 28.16
N SER A 407 -6.88 5.06 26.97
CA SER A 407 -5.62 4.76 26.29
C SER A 407 -4.85 6.02 25.86
N VAL A 408 -5.56 7.09 25.48
CA VAL A 408 -4.97 8.38 25.10
C VAL A 408 -4.50 9.18 26.33
N GLU A 409 -5.26 9.15 27.45
CA GLU A 409 -4.90 9.86 28.69
C GLU A 409 -3.61 9.33 29.31
N VAL A 410 -3.39 8.02 29.31
CA VAL A 410 -2.20 7.38 29.88
C VAL A 410 -0.92 7.65 29.08
N LYS A 411 -1.02 7.89 27.77
CA LYS A 411 0.15 8.30 26.97
C LYS A 411 0.77 9.61 27.47
N ASN A 412 -0.02 10.50 28.05
CA ASN A 412 0.46 11.78 28.57
C ASN A 412 1.17 11.68 29.93
N SER A 413 1.08 10.54 30.62
CA SER A 413 1.62 10.35 31.98
C SER A 413 2.79 9.37 32.06
N ALA A 414 3.07 8.59 31.00
CA ALA A 414 4.13 7.59 30.99
C ALA A 414 5.34 8.05 30.17
N GLU A 415 6.16 8.92 30.74
CA GLU A 415 7.57 8.95 30.43
C GLU A 415 8.24 7.72 31.06
N THR A 416 8.91 6.97 30.19
CA THR A 416 9.99 6.03 30.52
C THR A 416 9.73 4.83 31.43
N SER A 417 9.62 3.67 30.82
CA SER A 417 10.45 2.51 31.25
C SER A 417 10.62 1.52 30.11
N SER A 418 11.87 1.20 29.95
CA SER A 418 12.48 0.38 28.91
C SER A 418 12.06 -1.09 28.99
N SER A 419 11.70 -1.65 27.87
CA SER A 419 12.14 -2.96 27.35
C SER A 419 11.04 -3.67 26.58
N GLY A 420 11.20 -3.68 25.27
CA GLY A 420 10.41 -4.45 24.34
C GLY A 420 10.30 -3.72 22.99
N TYR A 421 11.24 -3.98 22.09
CA TYR A 421 11.21 -3.39 20.76
C TYR A 421 10.43 -4.32 19.82
N TYR A 422 9.37 -3.81 19.22
CA TYR A 422 8.86 -4.33 17.94
C TYR A 422 9.22 -3.35 16.83
N GLU A 423 10.11 -3.78 15.96
CA GLU A 423 10.42 -3.09 14.72
C GLU A 423 9.32 -3.35 13.69
N LYS A 424 8.45 -2.37 13.44
CA LYS A 424 7.53 -2.44 12.30
C LYS A 424 8.26 -1.90 11.08
N ASN A 425 8.92 -2.78 10.35
CA ASN A 425 9.59 -2.45 9.11
C ASN A 425 8.58 -2.26 7.97
N SER A 426 8.25 -1.02 7.63
CA SER A 426 7.65 -0.74 6.33
C SER A 426 8.76 -0.54 5.30
N LYS A 427 8.97 -1.54 4.43
CA LYS A 427 9.94 -1.43 3.32
C LYS A 427 9.32 -0.56 2.22
N PHE A 428 9.96 0.57 1.92
CA PHE A 428 9.65 1.35 0.73
C PHE A 428 10.93 1.72 -0.02
N LEU A 429 10.98 1.39 -1.31
CA LEU A 429 11.98 1.68 -2.35
C LEU A 429 13.45 1.36 -2.01
N PHE A 430 14.02 1.39 -0.95
CA PHE A 430 15.39 1.08 -0.51
C PHE A 430 15.61 1.40 0.98
N PHE A 431 14.60 1.91 1.67
CA PHE A 431 14.71 2.30 3.06
C PHE A 431 13.57 1.72 3.88
N SER A 432 13.90 1.11 5.01
CA SER A 432 12.92 0.71 6.01
C SER A 432 12.69 1.86 6.97
N SER A 433 11.44 2.27 7.16
CA SER A 433 11.10 3.18 8.25
C SER A 433 11.01 2.39 9.54
N VAL A 434 11.84 2.75 10.51
CA VAL A 434 11.80 2.18 11.86
C VAL A 434 10.81 3.00 12.67
N SER A 435 9.64 2.44 12.96
CA SER A 435 8.70 3.03 13.91
C SER A 435 9.05 2.50 15.30
N LYS A 436 9.50 3.39 16.19
CA LYS A 436 9.65 3.06 17.62
C LYS A 436 8.29 3.02 18.29
N LYS A 437 7.64 1.87 18.26
CA LYS A 437 6.47 1.60 19.06
C LYS A 437 6.89 0.59 20.12
N GLU A 438 7.22 1.07 21.32
CA GLU A 438 7.47 0.18 22.45
C GLU A 438 6.14 -0.44 22.88
N VAL A 439 5.96 -1.73 22.61
CA VAL A 439 4.83 -2.53 23.08
C VAL A 439 5.37 -3.49 24.13
N MET A 440 4.86 -3.41 25.36
CA MET A 440 5.20 -4.35 26.40
C MET A 440 4.43 -5.66 26.21
N ARG A 441 4.94 -6.76 26.76
CA ARG A 441 4.34 -8.10 26.66
C ARG A 441 2.87 -8.15 27.09
N ASP A 442 2.45 -7.29 28.02
CA ASP A 442 1.09 -7.23 28.56
C ASP A 442 0.21 -6.18 27.89
N ASP A 443 0.72 -5.41 26.92
CA ASP A 443 -0.04 -4.39 26.24
C ASP A 443 -1.02 -5.01 25.23
N ILE A 444 -2.19 -4.39 25.08
CA ILE A 444 -3.18 -4.79 24.08
C ILE A 444 -3.13 -3.77 22.94
N GLU A 445 -2.79 -4.20 21.75
CA GLU A 445 -2.91 -3.35 20.58
C GLU A 445 -4.27 -3.54 19.89
N ILE A 446 -4.93 -2.42 19.60
CA ILE A 446 -6.20 -2.41 18.88
C ILE A 446 -6.13 -1.45 17.68
N SER A 447 -6.69 -1.87 16.56
CA SER A 447 -6.99 -0.99 15.43
C SER A 447 -8.46 -0.60 15.49
N THR A 448 -8.72 0.69 15.44
CA THR A 448 -10.08 1.25 15.58
C THR A 448 -10.45 2.01 14.33
N THR A 449 -11.59 1.67 13.71
CA THR A 449 -12.19 2.44 12.61
C THR A 449 -13.41 3.18 13.13
N PHE A 450 -13.35 4.51 13.12
CA PHE A 450 -14.49 5.37 13.40
C PHE A 450 -15.28 5.59 12.10
N CYS A 451 -16.45 5.02 11.99
CA CYS A 451 -17.41 5.32 10.93
C CYS A 451 -18.17 6.60 11.32
N MET A 452 -17.95 7.67 10.57
CA MET A 452 -18.54 8.98 10.89
C MET A 452 -19.89 9.13 10.19
N LYS A 453 -20.85 9.85 10.79
CA LYS A 453 -22.19 10.13 10.21
C LYS A 453 -22.18 10.81 8.83
N ASN A 454 -21.07 11.44 8.46
CA ASN A 454 -20.88 12.04 7.14
C ASN A 454 -20.30 11.05 6.09
N GLY A 455 -20.28 9.76 6.40
CA GLY A 455 -19.73 8.71 5.53
C GLY A 455 -18.21 8.57 5.55
N ASN A 456 -17.49 9.44 6.24
CA ASN A 456 -16.04 9.34 6.33
C ASN A 456 -15.63 8.25 7.34
N ARG A 457 -14.56 7.52 7.03
CA ARG A 457 -13.94 6.53 7.92
C ARG A 457 -12.59 7.08 8.41
N LYS A 458 -12.28 6.88 9.69
CA LYS A 458 -10.99 7.27 10.30
C LYS A 458 -10.41 6.09 11.06
N VAL A 459 -9.25 5.63 10.63
CA VAL A 459 -8.56 4.49 11.26
C VAL A 459 -7.45 4.99 12.18
N ARG A 460 -7.37 4.42 13.38
CA ARG A 460 -6.36 4.70 14.42
C ARG A 460 -5.98 3.42 15.14
N ASN A 461 -4.70 3.30 15.48
CA ASN A 461 -4.20 2.23 16.33
C ASN A 461 -3.97 2.77 17.75
N TYR A 462 -4.40 2.01 18.73
CA TYR A 462 -4.20 2.37 20.15
C TYR A 462 -3.52 1.21 20.89
N ILE A 463 -2.71 1.56 21.90
CA ILE A 463 -2.10 0.61 22.80
C ILE A 463 -2.74 0.79 24.18
N LEU A 464 -3.35 -0.26 24.70
CA LEU A 464 -4.01 -0.27 26.01
C LEU A 464 -2.97 -0.68 27.07
N ARG A 465 -2.39 0.31 27.77
CA ARG A 465 -1.36 0.12 28.80
C ARG A 465 -1.93 0.11 30.21
N SER A 466 -2.92 0.98 30.48
CA SER A 466 -3.49 1.10 31.83
C SER A 466 -4.34 -0.12 32.17
N GLN A 467 -4.30 -0.52 33.43
CA GLN A 467 -5.15 -1.58 33.97
C GLN A 467 -6.63 -1.29 33.73
N LYS A 468 -7.03 -0.01 33.89
CA LYS A 468 -8.40 0.43 33.66
C LYS A 468 -8.82 0.29 32.19
N ALA A 469 -7.93 0.63 31.22
CA ALA A 469 -8.22 0.43 29.80
C ALA A 469 -8.39 -1.07 29.48
N LYS A 470 -7.53 -1.94 30.06
CA LYS A 470 -7.60 -3.39 29.89
C LYS A 470 -8.90 -3.96 30.50
N GLU A 471 -9.32 -3.49 31.66
CA GLU A 471 -10.59 -3.88 32.29
C GLU A 471 -11.82 -3.45 31.47
N LEU A 472 -11.80 -2.21 30.94
CA LEU A 472 -12.86 -1.74 30.05
C LEU A 472 -12.90 -2.56 28.75
N TYR A 473 -11.72 -2.89 28.21
CA TYR A 473 -11.63 -3.73 27.01
C TYR A 473 -12.11 -5.16 27.27
N ASN A 474 -11.80 -5.74 28.43
CA ASN A 474 -12.33 -7.05 28.85
C ASN A 474 -13.86 -7.03 28.94
N LYS A 475 -14.47 -5.96 29.46
CA LYS A 475 -15.92 -5.80 29.48
C LYS A 475 -16.50 -5.72 28.07
N LEU A 476 -15.83 -4.98 27.16
CA LEU A 476 -16.23 -4.87 25.77
C LEU A 476 -16.14 -6.22 25.05
N TYR A 477 -15.01 -6.94 25.24
CA TYR A 477 -14.79 -8.26 24.64
C TYR A 477 -15.80 -9.30 25.11
N ALA A 478 -16.32 -9.20 26.34
CA ALA A 478 -17.35 -10.09 26.88
C ALA A 478 -18.71 -9.91 26.17
N THR A 479 -18.96 -8.80 25.47
CA THR A 479 -20.22 -8.59 24.77
C THR A 479 -20.28 -9.41 23.49
N ARG A 480 -21.45 -10.01 23.21
CA ARG A 480 -21.66 -10.82 22.01
C ARG A 480 -21.56 -9.99 20.71
N GLU A 481 -22.02 -8.74 20.76
CA GLU A 481 -21.94 -7.83 19.62
C GLU A 481 -20.48 -7.52 19.25
N PHE A 482 -19.58 -7.36 20.23
CA PHE A 482 -18.16 -7.20 19.96
C PHE A 482 -17.56 -8.47 19.34
N LYS A 483 -17.91 -9.66 19.84
CA LYS A 483 -17.44 -10.93 19.29
C LYS A 483 -17.93 -11.16 17.84
N LYS A 484 -19.16 -10.78 17.53
CA LYS A 484 -19.66 -10.80 16.15
C LYS A 484 -18.85 -9.92 15.20
N ASN A 485 -18.31 -8.81 15.68
CA ASN A 485 -17.46 -7.93 14.88
C ASN A 485 -16.04 -8.49 14.66
N ILE A 486 -15.54 -9.33 15.55
CA ILE A 486 -14.20 -9.92 15.46
C ILE A 486 -14.23 -11.25 14.69
N TYR A 487 -15.20 -12.11 14.99
CA TYR A 487 -15.27 -13.45 14.45
C TYR A 487 -16.33 -13.56 13.36
N SER A 488 -15.88 -13.69 12.12
CA SER A 488 -16.75 -13.77 10.94
C SER A 488 -17.74 -14.96 11.01
N LEU A 489 -17.42 -16.00 11.78
CA LEU A 489 -18.23 -17.21 11.95
C LEU A 489 -19.65 -16.93 12.49
N TYR A 490 -19.85 -15.85 13.26
CA TYR A 490 -21.18 -15.46 13.75
C TYR A 490 -22.16 -15.04 12.66
N THR A 491 -21.65 -14.59 11.51
CA THR A 491 -22.45 -14.03 10.41
C THR A 491 -22.41 -14.89 9.15
N ARG A 492 -21.64 -16.00 9.18
CA ARG A 492 -21.51 -16.90 8.03
C ARG A 492 -22.70 -17.84 7.89
N ASP A 493 -23.12 -18.11 6.64
CA ASP A 493 -24.02 -19.19 6.34
C ASP A 493 -23.23 -20.53 6.41
N TYR A 494 -23.74 -21.46 7.22
CA TYR A 494 -23.15 -22.79 7.36
C TYR A 494 -23.12 -23.59 6.05
N ASN A 495 -24.02 -23.27 5.10
CA ASN A 495 -24.04 -23.89 3.77
C ASN A 495 -22.82 -23.49 2.88
N ASP A 496 -22.23 -22.34 3.13
CA ASP A 496 -21.05 -21.86 2.41
C ASP A 496 -19.77 -22.58 2.86
N ILE A 497 -19.79 -23.20 4.04
CA ILE A 497 -18.65 -23.92 4.60
C ILE A 497 -18.50 -25.27 3.91
N LYS A 498 -17.41 -25.43 3.17
CA LYS A 498 -17.11 -26.67 2.43
C LYS A 498 -16.40 -27.70 3.29
N GLU A 499 -15.30 -27.29 3.92
CA GLU A 499 -14.44 -28.17 4.72
C GLU A 499 -14.14 -27.55 6.08
N ILE A 500 -13.95 -28.41 7.08
CA ILE A 500 -13.42 -28.05 8.40
C ILE A 500 -12.27 -29.00 8.68
N THR A 501 -11.11 -28.45 9.03
CA THR A 501 -9.91 -29.19 9.34
C THR A 501 -9.48 -28.85 10.76
N TRP A 502 -9.13 -29.85 11.55
CA TRP A 502 -8.45 -29.69 12.83
C TRP A 502 -6.95 -29.61 12.60
N SER A 503 -6.31 -28.63 13.18
CA SER A 503 -4.85 -28.44 13.15
C SER A 503 -4.31 -28.34 14.58
N GLY A 504 -3.73 -29.43 15.06
CA GLY A 504 -3.00 -29.57 16.31
C GLY A 504 -1.56 -30.01 16.05
N ILE A 505 -1.08 -31.00 16.82
CA ILE A 505 0.17 -31.73 16.51
C ILE A 505 0.02 -32.46 15.17
N GLU A 506 -1.11 -33.06 14.93
CA GLU A 506 -1.48 -33.67 13.65
C GLU A 506 -2.64 -32.89 13.05
N THR A 507 -2.68 -32.84 11.70
CA THR A 507 -3.76 -32.19 10.95
C THR A 507 -4.74 -33.23 10.45
N GLU A 508 -6.02 -33.04 10.74
CA GLU A 508 -7.08 -34.03 10.44
C GLU A 508 -8.30 -33.36 9.81
N TYR A 509 -8.76 -33.91 8.70
CA TYR A 509 -9.96 -33.47 8.02
C TYR A 509 -11.22 -34.02 8.70
N LEU A 510 -12.15 -33.14 9.03
CA LEU A 510 -13.40 -33.51 9.69
C LEU A 510 -14.45 -33.87 8.65
N ASN A 511 -14.73 -35.17 8.49
CA ASN A 511 -15.86 -35.63 7.71
C ASN A 511 -17.16 -35.49 8.54
N LEU A 512 -17.87 -34.38 8.34
CA LEU A 512 -19.09 -34.05 9.08
C LEU A 512 -20.31 -34.02 8.14
N THR A 513 -21.43 -34.58 8.58
CA THR A 513 -22.71 -34.32 7.96
C THR A 513 -23.13 -32.86 8.13
N LYS A 514 -24.16 -32.42 7.43
CA LYS A 514 -24.64 -31.04 7.58
C LYS A 514 -25.12 -30.74 9.00
N GLU A 515 -25.79 -31.69 9.63
CA GLU A 515 -26.29 -31.59 10.99
C GLU A 515 -25.15 -31.56 12.01
N GLU A 516 -24.17 -32.44 11.87
CA GLU A 516 -22.96 -32.46 12.72
C GLU A 516 -22.14 -31.20 12.57
N LYS A 517 -21.97 -30.67 11.34
CA LYS A 517 -21.30 -29.42 11.08
C LYS A 517 -21.98 -28.28 11.83
N LYS A 518 -23.29 -28.16 11.72
CA LYS A 518 -24.07 -27.16 12.45
C LYS A 518 -23.89 -27.29 13.96
N GLN A 519 -24.09 -28.49 14.49
CA GLN A 519 -23.95 -28.80 15.93
C GLN A 519 -22.54 -28.42 16.44
N PHE A 520 -21.51 -28.77 15.69
CA PHE A 520 -20.12 -28.43 16.02
C PHE A 520 -19.91 -26.92 16.10
N LEU A 521 -20.32 -26.18 15.08
CA LEU A 521 -20.14 -24.73 15.01
C LEU A 521 -20.97 -23.99 16.06
N ASP A 522 -22.21 -24.44 16.33
CA ASP A 522 -23.05 -23.86 17.40
C ASP A 522 -22.43 -24.12 18.78
N THR A 523 -21.81 -25.29 18.98
CA THR A 523 -21.07 -25.61 20.21
C THR A 523 -19.86 -24.72 20.37
N TYR A 524 -19.07 -24.60 19.33
CA TYR A 524 -17.90 -23.70 19.29
C TYR A 524 -18.27 -22.25 19.62
N LEU A 525 -19.30 -21.70 18.95
CA LEU A 525 -19.76 -20.34 19.18
C LEU A 525 -20.26 -20.13 20.62
N SER A 526 -20.94 -21.12 21.21
CA SER A 526 -21.42 -21.04 22.59
C SER A 526 -20.26 -20.98 23.60
N GLU A 527 -19.17 -21.70 23.35
CA GLU A 527 -17.97 -21.67 24.19
C GLU A 527 -17.16 -20.41 23.94
N LEU A 528 -17.12 -19.93 22.68
CA LEU A 528 -16.51 -18.63 22.33
C LEU A 528 -17.23 -17.48 23.03
N ASP A 529 -18.58 -17.49 23.15
CA ASP A 529 -19.35 -16.48 23.88
C ASP A 529 -18.89 -16.35 25.35
N SER A 530 -18.48 -17.46 25.99
CA SER A 530 -18.01 -17.50 27.38
C SER A 530 -16.54 -17.14 27.56
N LEU A 531 -15.75 -17.08 26.49
CA LEU A 531 -14.31 -16.80 26.53
C LEU A 531 -14.03 -15.35 26.93
N SER A 532 -13.21 -15.12 27.97
CA SER A 532 -12.72 -13.78 28.34
C SER A 532 -11.44 -13.42 27.58
N TYR A 533 -11.18 -12.13 27.40
CA TYR A 533 -9.92 -11.69 26.79
C TYR A 533 -8.71 -12.01 27.66
N THR A 534 -8.89 -12.04 28.97
CA THR A 534 -7.85 -12.46 29.93
C THR A 534 -7.44 -13.91 29.69
N ASP A 535 -8.40 -14.80 29.38
CA ASP A 535 -8.09 -16.19 29.04
C ASP A 535 -7.35 -16.29 27.71
N VAL A 536 -7.78 -15.48 26.72
CA VAL A 536 -7.09 -15.39 25.41
C VAL A 536 -5.61 -14.97 25.58
N GLN A 537 -5.32 -14.01 26.49
CA GLN A 537 -3.95 -13.55 26.70
C GLN A 537 -3.07 -14.52 27.49
N LYS A 538 -3.67 -15.29 28.42
CA LYS A 538 -2.91 -16.11 29.38
C LYS A 538 -2.82 -17.59 29.00
N THR A 539 -3.66 -18.03 28.07
CA THR A 539 -3.79 -19.46 27.77
C THR A 539 -3.39 -19.76 26.34
N VAL A 540 -2.46 -20.68 26.17
CA VAL A 540 -2.10 -21.21 24.84
C VAL A 540 -3.24 -22.08 24.31
N PRO A 541 -3.73 -21.85 23.07
CA PRO A 541 -4.71 -22.74 22.45
C PRO A 541 -4.18 -24.18 22.33
N VAL A 542 -5.08 -25.15 22.35
CA VAL A 542 -4.75 -26.56 22.11
C VAL A 542 -4.46 -26.83 20.63
N GLY A 543 -5.16 -26.10 19.76
CA GLY A 543 -5.07 -26.19 18.30
C GLY A 543 -5.97 -25.15 17.68
N ASN A 544 -6.19 -25.27 16.38
CA ASN A 544 -7.12 -24.46 15.63
C ASN A 544 -8.01 -25.30 14.72
N ILE A 545 -9.13 -24.74 14.32
CA ILE A 545 -9.92 -25.23 13.20
C ILE A 545 -9.76 -24.29 12.03
N ASP A 546 -9.53 -24.84 10.87
CA ASP A 546 -9.47 -24.15 9.61
C ASP A 546 -10.76 -24.43 8.83
N ILE A 547 -11.46 -23.38 8.45
CA ILE A 547 -12.74 -23.45 7.76
C ILE A 547 -12.56 -22.95 6.34
N SER A 548 -12.85 -23.80 5.35
CA SER A 548 -12.79 -23.45 3.94
C SER A 548 -14.18 -23.04 3.42
N ILE A 549 -14.22 -21.91 2.70
CA ILE A 549 -15.44 -21.26 2.21
C ILE A 549 -15.30 -21.06 0.70
N GLY A 550 -16.39 -21.32 -0.04
CA GLY A 550 -16.43 -21.11 -1.50
C GLY A 550 -15.75 -22.18 -2.35
N GLY A 551 -14.83 -22.94 -1.78
CA GLY A 551 -14.09 -24.05 -2.42
C GLY A 551 -13.44 -24.95 -1.40
N THR A 552 -12.84 -26.06 -1.85
CA THR A 552 -12.04 -26.96 -1.02
C THR A 552 -10.67 -26.33 -0.75
N MET A 553 -10.00 -26.73 0.33
CA MET A 553 -8.66 -26.24 0.68
C MET A 553 -7.71 -26.37 -0.51
N GLY A 554 -7.02 -25.26 -0.84
CA GLY A 554 -6.06 -25.20 -1.96
C GLY A 554 -6.67 -24.88 -3.32
N SER A 555 -8.00 -24.71 -3.46
CA SER A 555 -8.61 -24.23 -4.70
C SER A 555 -8.51 -22.71 -4.84
N GLU A 556 -8.37 -22.19 -6.08
CA GLU A 556 -8.23 -20.75 -6.36
C GLU A 556 -9.39 -19.87 -5.83
N ASN A 557 -10.55 -20.45 -5.60
CA ASN A 557 -11.76 -19.76 -5.11
C ASN A 557 -12.02 -19.94 -3.61
N ALA A 558 -11.18 -20.70 -2.89
CA ALA A 558 -11.35 -20.93 -1.47
C ALA A 558 -10.78 -19.78 -0.64
N THR A 559 -11.59 -19.28 0.28
CA THR A 559 -11.10 -18.46 1.41
C THR A 559 -11.03 -19.35 2.65
N GLN A 560 -9.94 -19.22 3.40
CA GLN A 560 -9.72 -20.00 4.62
C GLN A 560 -9.78 -19.07 5.83
N ASP A 561 -10.65 -19.43 6.79
CA ASP A 561 -10.75 -18.77 8.09
C ASP A 561 -10.21 -19.73 9.17
N THR A 562 -9.33 -19.24 10.04
CA THR A 562 -8.73 -20.04 11.15
C THR A 562 -9.27 -19.58 12.49
N TYR A 563 -9.69 -20.51 13.35
CA TYR A 563 -10.24 -20.23 14.67
C TYR A 563 -9.56 -21.07 15.74
N TYR A 564 -9.03 -20.43 16.79
CA TYR A 564 -8.33 -21.11 17.87
C TYR A 564 -9.28 -21.82 18.83
N ILE A 565 -8.86 -22.97 19.36
CA ILE A 565 -9.57 -23.75 20.36
C ILE A 565 -8.76 -23.71 21.66
N TYR A 566 -9.37 -23.15 22.70
CA TYR A 566 -8.75 -23.01 24.02
C TYR A 566 -9.05 -24.22 24.91
N PRO A 567 -8.21 -24.52 25.93
CA PRO A 567 -8.44 -25.61 26.88
C PRO A 567 -9.78 -25.51 27.64
N SER A 568 -10.38 -24.32 27.69
CA SER A 568 -11.72 -24.07 28.25
C SER A 568 -12.87 -24.61 27.39
N PHE A 569 -12.63 -24.86 26.10
CA PHE A 569 -13.64 -25.34 25.12
C PHE A 569 -13.86 -26.84 25.25
N LYS A 570 -14.36 -27.29 26.40
CA LYS A 570 -14.47 -28.71 26.74
C LYS A 570 -15.40 -29.48 25.82
N LYS A 571 -16.53 -28.88 25.43
CA LYS A 571 -17.52 -29.55 24.57
C LYS A 571 -17.02 -29.68 23.14
N THR A 572 -16.39 -28.64 22.62
CA THR A 572 -15.74 -28.64 21.28
C THR A 572 -14.61 -29.67 21.24
N LEU A 573 -13.74 -29.71 22.25
CA LEU A 573 -12.67 -30.71 22.36
C LEU A 573 -13.21 -32.14 22.47
N ALA A 574 -14.29 -32.36 23.24
CA ALA A 574 -14.93 -33.67 23.34
C ALA A 574 -15.51 -34.12 21.99
N PHE A 575 -16.14 -33.20 21.23
CA PHE A 575 -16.65 -33.49 19.90
C PHE A 575 -15.52 -33.88 18.94
N LEU A 576 -14.41 -33.11 18.92
CA LEU A 576 -13.25 -33.43 18.11
C LEU A 576 -12.64 -34.78 18.45
N ALA A 577 -12.50 -35.09 19.76
CA ALA A 577 -12.03 -36.38 20.21
C ALA A 577 -12.93 -37.55 19.74
N GLN A 578 -14.27 -37.36 19.75
CA GLN A 578 -15.22 -38.37 19.23
C GLN A 578 -15.03 -38.59 17.71
N LYS A 579 -14.61 -37.56 16.98
CA LYS A 579 -14.32 -37.65 15.55
C LYS A 579 -12.90 -38.18 15.24
N GLY A 580 -12.16 -38.56 16.27
CA GLY A 580 -10.84 -39.18 16.13
C GLY A 580 -9.67 -38.20 16.18
N CYS A 581 -9.93 -36.89 16.35
CA CYS A 581 -8.86 -35.90 16.40
C CYS A 581 -7.97 -36.07 17.65
N ALA A 582 -6.66 -35.88 17.48
CA ALA A 582 -5.66 -36.04 18.52
C ALA A 582 -5.58 -34.82 19.46
N VAL A 583 -6.72 -34.37 20.01
CA VAL A 583 -6.86 -33.16 20.83
C VAL A 583 -6.07 -33.18 22.15
N ASN A 584 -5.68 -34.35 22.63
CA ASN A 584 -4.89 -34.52 23.88
C ASN A 584 -3.38 -34.52 23.63
N GLN A 585 -2.95 -34.48 22.38
CA GLN A 585 -1.51 -34.40 22.06
C GLN A 585 -1.05 -32.95 22.17
N THR A 586 -0.14 -32.73 23.09
CA THR A 586 0.56 -31.45 23.30
C THR A 586 2.06 -31.67 23.18
N ILE A 587 2.82 -30.60 22.90
CA ILE A 587 4.30 -30.69 22.83
C ILE A 587 4.87 -31.33 24.12
N ASP A 588 4.23 -31.06 25.26
CA ASP A 588 4.64 -31.62 26.54
C ASP A 588 4.49 -33.14 26.64
N ASN A 589 3.51 -33.71 25.92
CA ASN A 589 3.20 -35.16 25.97
C ASN A 589 3.89 -35.97 24.87
N LEU A 590 4.62 -35.30 23.96
CA LEU A 590 5.31 -35.96 22.85
C LEU A 590 6.58 -36.69 23.35
N ASP A 591 6.86 -37.87 22.81
CA ASP A 591 8.13 -38.56 22.93
C ASP A 591 9.14 -37.98 21.92
N ILE A 592 9.75 -36.87 22.33
CA ILE A 592 10.67 -36.10 21.49
C ILE A 592 12.02 -36.83 21.44
N SER A 593 12.44 -37.15 20.24
CA SER A 593 13.73 -37.80 19.95
C SER A 593 14.87 -36.77 19.80
N SER A 594 14.58 -35.63 19.16
CA SER A 594 15.56 -34.55 18.98
C SER A 594 14.84 -33.21 18.67
N ILE A 595 15.52 -32.10 18.97
CA ILE A 595 15.12 -30.77 18.59
C ILE A 595 16.23 -30.17 17.73
N GLY A 596 15.91 -29.79 16.49
CA GLY A 596 16.78 -29.03 15.58
C GLY A 596 16.45 -27.55 15.69
N VAL A 597 17.45 -26.69 15.76
CA VAL A 597 17.30 -25.24 15.71
C VAL A 597 18.22 -24.75 14.62
N GLU A 598 17.63 -24.11 13.62
CA GLU A 598 18.37 -23.50 12.49
C GLU A 598 17.98 -22.04 12.38
N GLY A 599 18.94 -21.16 12.07
CA GLY A 599 18.66 -19.76 11.91
C GLY A 599 19.90 -18.92 11.71
N TYR A 600 19.70 -17.61 11.85
CA TYR A 600 20.73 -16.61 11.62
C TYR A 600 20.83 -15.71 12.86
N ASP A 601 22.03 -15.60 13.42
CA ASP A 601 22.28 -14.66 14.52
C ASP A 601 22.36 -13.24 13.98
N GLY A 602 21.34 -12.44 14.28
CA GLY A 602 21.26 -11.05 13.84
C GLY A 602 22.37 -10.14 14.41
N SER A 603 23.06 -10.59 15.48
CA SER A 603 24.15 -9.84 16.12
C SER A 603 25.53 -10.17 15.54
N THR A 604 25.78 -11.43 15.21
CA THR A 604 27.09 -11.90 14.68
C THR A 604 27.10 -12.09 13.17
N GLY A 605 25.94 -12.22 12.54
CA GLY A 605 25.85 -12.50 11.12
C GLY A 605 26.14 -13.96 10.75
N GLU A 606 26.18 -14.87 11.71
CA GLU A 606 26.51 -16.29 11.52
C GLU A 606 25.26 -17.16 11.45
N ASN A 607 25.33 -18.24 10.64
CA ASN A 607 24.31 -19.27 10.65
C ASN A 607 24.41 -20.11 11.92
N ILE A 608 23.29 -20.24 12.60
CA ILE A 608 23.16 -21.06 13.82
C ILE A 608 22.52 -22.38 13.44
N ARG A 609 23.13 -23.48 13.89
CA ARG A 609 22.55 -24.81 13.76
C ARG A 609 22.86 -25.63 15.01
N TYR A 610 21.81 -26.01 15.75
CA TYR A 610 21.91 -26.84 16.91
C TYR A 610 21.06 -28.12 16.77
N GLY A 611 21.60 -29.24 17.18
CA GLY A 611 20.88 -30.51 17.31
C GLY A 611 20.90 -30.97 18.76
N ILE A 612 19.75 -30.98 19.42
CA ILE A 612 19.61 -31.33 20.84
C ILE A 612 19.00 -32.73 20.96
N THR A 613 19.73 -33.65 21.57
CA THR A 613 19.27 -35.02 21.81
C THR A 613 19.22 -35.38 23.32
N ASP A 614 19.78 -34.51 24.17
CA ASP A 614 19.75 -34.72 25.63
C ASP A 614 18.34 -34.53 26.19
N LYS A 615 17.81 -35.54 26.85
CA LYS A 615 16.46 -35.57 27.43
C LYS A 615 16.20 -34.48 28.48
N LYS A 616 17.20 -34.07 29.26
CA LYS A 616 17.04 -33.01 30.26
C LYS A 616 16.85 -31.65 29.59
N ARG A 617 17.63 -31.37 28.55
CA ARG A 617 17.55 -30.15 27.74
C ARG A 617 16.26 -30.11 26.95
N ILE A 618 15.87 -31.21 26.32
CA ILE A 618 14.58 -31.34 25.61
C ILE A 618 13.43 -31.03 26.58
N ASN A 619 13.42 -31.55 27.80
CA ASN A 619 12.39 -31.33 28.80
C ASN A 619 12.33 -29.87 29.33
N LYS A 620 13.44 -29.15 29.32
CA LYS A 620 13.45 -27.69 29.63
C LYS A 620 12.90 -26.90 28.45
N LEU A 621 13.36 -27.22 27.23
CA LEU A 621 13.03 -26.45 26.03
C LEU A 621 11.58 -26.65 25.61
N LYS A 622 11.01 -27.86 25.64
CA LYS A 622 9.63 -28.13 25.20
C LYS A 622 8.58 -27.30 25.91
N LYS A 623 8.82 -26.90 27.17
CA LYS A 623 7.93 -26.01 27.93
C LYS A 623 7.88 -24.55 27.41
N LYS A 624 8.84 -24.20 26.55
CA LYS A 624 9.02 -22.87 25.99
C LYS A 624 8.68 -22.84 24.50
N LEU A 625 8.14 -23.92 23.96
CA LEU A 625 7.78 -24.07 22.57
C LEU A 625 6.26 -24.02 22.39
N VAL A 626 5.84 -23.40 21.30
CA VAL A 626 4.46 -23.39 20.81
C VAL A 626 4.45 -23.79 19.33
N LEU A 627 3.34 -24.39 18.89
CA LEU A 627 3.20 -24.76 17.48
C LEU A 627 3.27 -23.53 16.57
N GLN A 628 3.86 -23.68 15.39
CA GLN A 628 4.01 -22.60 14.42
C GLN A 628 2.68 -21.92 14.08
N GLN A 629 1.61 -22.68 13.96
CA GLN A 629 0.26 -22.15 13.70
C GLN A 629 -0.30 -21.24 14.82
N MET A 630 0.35 -21.18 15.98
CA MET A 630 -0.03 -20.31 17.10
C MET A 630 0.71 -18.95 17.11
N GLU A 631 1.41 -18.60 16.05
CA GLU A 631 2.18 -17.35 15.90
C GLU A 631 1.34 -16.10 16.19
N ASN A 632 0.07 -16.11 15.78
CA ASN A 632 -0.81 -14.93 15.83
C ASN A 632 -1.80 -14.94 17.01
N VAL A 633 -1.52 -15.73 18.06
CA VAL A 633 -2.37 -15.76 19.25
C VAL A 633 -2.06 -14.55 20.15
N PRO A 634 -3.07 -13.73 20.54
CA PRO A 634 -2.87 -12.63 21.46
C PRO A 634 -2.25 -13.07 22.77
N GLY A 635 -1.29 -12.33 23.29
CA GLY A 635 -0.60 -12.64 24.55
C GLY A 635 0.50 -13.69 24.43
N ILE A 636 0.58 -14.41 23.32
CA ILE A 636 1.74 -15.22 22.97
C ILE A 636 2.68 -14.37 22.13
N THR A 637 3.65 -13.76 22.80
CA THR A 637 4.75 -13.11 22.08
C THR A 637 5.69 -14.20 21.61
N VAL A 638 5.50 -14.60 20.38
CA VAL A 638 6.48 -15.47 19.70
C VAL A 638 7.66 -14.59 19.34
N ILE A 639 8.76 -14.80 20.00
CA ILE A 639 10.02 -14.16 19.64
C ILE A 639 10.67 -15.04 18.58
N ASN A 640 10.25 -14.81 17.36
CA ASN A 640 10.98 -15.29 16.21
C ASN A 640 12.11 -14.29 15.92
N GLY A 641 13.21 -14.46 16.63
CA GLY A 641 14.48 -14.22 16.00
C GLY A 641 14.53 -15.15 14.76
N ASN A 642 15.37 -14.88 13.81
CA ASN A 642 15.55 -15.63 12.56
C ASN A 642 15.87 -17.14 12.78
N MET A 643 15.18 -17.80 13.74
CA MET A 643 15.40 -19.17 14.17
C MET A 643 14.17 -20.03 13.93
N GLU A 644 14.36 -21.09 13.18
CA GLU A 644 13.36 -22.13 12.94
C GLU A 644 13.64 -23.32 13.87
N ILE A 645 12.63 -23.78 14.60
CA ILE A 645 12.73 -24.85 15.57
C ILE A 645 11.93 -26.04 15.07
N GLN A 646 12.63 -27.13 14.76
CA GLN A 646 12.03 -28.39 14.33
C GLN A 646 12.11 -29.43 15.47
N VAL A 647 10.94 -29.91 15.91
CA VAL A 647 10.81 -30.95 16.94
C VAL A 647 10.55 -32.28 16.26
N ASN A 648 11.46 -33.21 16.41
CA ASN A 648 11.34 -34.58 15.92
C ASN A 648 10.85 -35.50 17.06
N TYR A 649 9.74 -36.19 16.81
CA TYR A 649 9.10 -37.06 17.79
C TYR A 649 8.71 -38.42 17.19
N LYS A 650 8.46 -39.41 18.05
CA LYS A 650 7.97 -40.71 17.65
C LYS A 650 6.46 -40.81 17.83
N ASN A 651 5.76 -41.21 16.77
CA ASN A 651 4.36 -41.60 16.85
C ASN A 651 4.16 -43.09 16.54
N LYS A 652 2.91 -43.57 16.56
CA LYS A 652 2.60 -45.00 16.30
C LYS A 652 3.02 -45.49 14.91
N ASN A 653 3.20 -44.59 13.96
CA ASN A 653 3.50 -44.85 12.55
C ASN A 653 5.01 -44.63 12.20
N GLY A 654 5.83 -44.20 13.14
CA GLY A 654 7.24 -43.89 12.90
C GLY A 654 7.67 -42.53 13.43
N GLY A 655 8.73 -41.98 12.88
CA GLY A 655 9.22 -40.63 13.23
C GLY A 655 8.50 -39.57 12.45
N ASN A 656 8.05 -38.50 13.14
CA ASN A 656 7.44 -37.31 12.57
C ASN A 656 8.17 -36.06 13.06
N SER A 657 7.97 -34.94 12.37
CA SER A 657 8.51 -33.62 12.75
C SER A 657 7.44 -32.57 12.73
N ILE A 658 7.52 -31.60 13.63
CA ILE A 658 6.69 -30.40 13.68
C ILE A 658 7.56 -29.18 13.84
N TYR A 659 7.09 -28.06 13.29
CA TYR A 659 7.74 -26.77 13.44
C TYR A 659 7.12 -26.00 14.59
N CYS A 660 7.99 -25.41 15.41
CA CYS A 660 7.62 -24.69 16.62
C CYS A 660 8.28 -23.32 16.66
N TYR A 661 7.68 -22.44 17.44
CA TYR A 661 8.27 -21.16 17.82
C TYR A 661 8.62 -21.14 19.30
N SER A 662 9.58 -20.29 19.67
CA SER A 662 9.93 -20.07 21.07
C SER A 662 9.12 -18.91 21.64
N ILE A 663 8.66 -19.09 22.89
CA ILE A 663 8.03 -18.02 23.69
C ILE A 663 9.01 -17.34 24.66
N CYS A 664 10.29 -17.73 24.65
CA CYS A 664 11.35 -17.07 25.42
C CYS A 664 12.12 -16.05 24.56
N THR A 665 12.85 -15.14 25.22
CA THR A 665 13.72 -14.18 24.52
C THR A 665 14.84 -14.89 23.77
N ASP A 666 15.39 -14.25 22.73
CA ASP A 666 16.51 -14.82 21.97
C ASP A 666 17.71 -15.13 22.88
N ASP A 667 17.97 -14.26 23.86
CA ASP A 667 19.03 -14.47 24.85
C ASP A 667 18.76 -15.71 25.75
N GLU A 668 17.53 -15.84 26.26
CA GLU A 668 17.12 -17.03 27.02
C GLU A 668 17.18 -18.30 26.17
N LEU A 669 16.71 -18.21 24.92
CA LEU A 669 16.77 -19.33 23.98
C LEU A 669 18.22 -19.73 23.69
N GLN A 670 19.08 -18.76 23.37
CA GLN A 670 20.51 -19.02 23.15
C GLN A 670 21.22 -19.62 24.39
N GLN A 671 20.84 -19.13 25.56
CA GLN A 671 21.38 -19.69 26.82
C GLN A 671 20.96 -21.13 27.01
N LEU A 672 19.67 -21.45 26.76
CA LEU A 672 19.15 -22.82 26.78
C LEU A 672 19.77 -23.71 25.69
N LEU A 673 20.17 -23.13 24.56
CA LEU A 673 20.82 -23.85 23.48
C LEU A 673 22.33 -24.08 23.72
N LYS A 674 22.99 -23.25 24.51
CA LYS A 674 24.43 -23.37 24.84
C LYS A 674 24.68 -24.21 26.07
N GLU A 675 23.76 -24.29 27.06
CA GLU A 675 23.80 -25.21 28.21
C GLU A 675 23.68 -26.67 27.77
#